data_5c6ad671665a00b36f001ff56d09abbd
#
_entry.id   5c6ad671665a00b36f001ff56d09abbd
#
_cell.length_a   1.000
_cell.length_b   1.000
_cell.length_c   1.000
_cell.angle_alpha   90.00
_cell.angle_beta   90.00
_cell.angle_gamma   90.00
#
_symmetry.space_group_name_H-M   'P 1'
#
loop_
_entity.id
_entity.type
_entity.pdbx_description
1 polymer ?
#
loop_
_entity_poly.entity_id
_entity_poly.type
_entity_poly.pdbx_seq_one_letter_code
_entity_poly.pdbx_strand_id
1 'polypeptide(L)'
;GLMRIAGFPHPVVVDLEGLAIERQDIPVRLDHNPRQGVGHTQRVVIENGQVVAEGLISRDTSWARDVAKSGANGFPWQASIGAAVIEAEFVPNGQSITVNGRTFDGPVHVVRKAILKEISFVDSGADTNTSARIAAAPGERGSETNGKELESMEEDEARTATQEVEAAGGGDAENEAADATPETATVEQPESTETAGPAETPDTVNASAPEEEDPVVDMRQRMAAETRRIEAIRKLCAGNHADIEAKAIEEGWDETKTELHLLRASRPQVSIMTSQPRNTSPEVFEAVALMASGLPSSRVEALYPEPVLEAADRLRGVGIQEFCELAYGHQLPRFRRDATAWLQAAFSTASLPGILSNVANKMLLEGYNYIEDAWRRIVKIASVNDFKEHSRYRMTGAFKFEQVGPDGELKHGQLDEQKFGQKADTHGIMFALTRQMIINDDMGAFTDIPRQIGMGAAEAIADAVWSLWLSNPVQSDGKDFFSTDHKNYAEGADTALTVDGLTAAEVMFGEQTKPNGRPLGIPASILLVPTALKVPAKLLMTSMQLNETTTANKGKPSANPHVGKFDVVSSVYLANTSFTGASSKAWYLLADPNRLPAIEVAFLNGIDRPTVEKTDADFNTLGIQFRGYIDFGVREQDFRGAAKMKGES
;
A
#
# COMPACT_ATOMS: atom_id res chain seq x y z
N GLY A 1 22.56 2.98 -22.96
CA GLY A 1 23.61 2.86 -21.94
C GLY A 1 23.81 1.42 -21.46
N LEU A 2 24.85 1.21 -20.66
CA LEU A 2 25.08 -0.06 -19.97
C LEU A 2 24.11 -0.19 -18.79
N MET A 3 23.40 -1.30 -18.68
CA MET A 3 22.47 -1.56 -17.60
C MET A 3 22.76 -2.91 -16.95
N ARG A 4 22.42 -3.06 -15.66
CA ARG A 4 22.46 -4.36 -14.98
C ARG A 4 21.04 -4.91 -14.90
N ILE A 5 20.83 -6.08 -15.48
CA ILE A 5 19.51 -6.73 -15.54
C ILE A 5 19.61 -8.06 -14.81
N ALA A 6 18.59 -8.37 -14.01
CA ALA A 6 18.48 -9.66 -13.36
C ALA A 6 18.48 -10.80 -14.40
N GLY A 7 19.26 -11.85 -14.13
CA GLY A 7 19.44 -12.97 -15.06
C GLY A 7 20.64 -12.88 -16.00
N PHE A 8 21.33 -11.73 -16.04
CA PHE A 8 22.59 -11.58 -16.77
C PHE A 8 23.77 -11.38 -15.81
N PRO A 9 24.85 -12.18 -15.89
CA PRO A 9 25.99 -12.05 -14.98
C PRO A 9 26.85 -10.80 -15.25
N HIS A 10 26.76 -10.23 -16.44
CA HIS A 10 27.51 -9.05 -16.87
C HIS A 10 26.55 -7.94 -17.31
N PRO A 11 27.01 -6.69 -17.41
CA PRO A 11 26.22 -5.58 -17.92
C PRO A 11 25.61 -5.88 -19.29
N VAL A 12 24.47 -5.26 -19.57
CA VAL A 12 23.70 -5.47 -20.80
C VAL A 12 23.58 -4.16 -21.56
N VAL A 13 23.68 -4.23 -22.89
CA VAL A 13 23.38 -3.14 -23.81
C VAL A 13 22.29 -3.60 -24.78
N VAL A 14 21.28 -2.82 -25.01
CA VAL A 14 20.24 -3.10 -26.00
C VAL A 14 20.61 -2.44 -27.33
N ASP A 15 20.64 -3.26 -28.39
CA ASP A 15 20.79 -2.79 -29.75
C ASP A 15 19.44 -2.25 -30.25
N LEU A 16 19.38 -0.96 -30.52
CA LEU A 16 18.13 -0.31 -30.90
C LEU A 16 17.68 -0.66 -32.33
N GLU A 17 18.59 -1.14 -33.19
CA GLU A 17 18.22 -1.62 -34.53
C GLU A 17 17.40 -2.91 -34.45
N GLY A 18 17.60 -3.72 -33.41
CA GLY A 18 16.84 -4.93 -33.17
C GLY A 18 15.70 -4.79 -32.14
N LEU A 19 15.40 -3.57 -31.70
CA LEU A 19 14.30 -3.32 -30.78
C LEU A 19 12.98 -3.15 -31.53
N ALA A 20 12.10 -4.15 -31.44
CA ALA A 20 10.78 -4.13 -32.06
C ALA A 20 9.78 -3.34 -31.22
N ILE A 21 9.05 -2.43 -31.83
CA ILE A 21 7.91 -1.70 -31.25
C ILE A 21 6.64 -2.27 -31.88
N GLU A 22 6.04 -3.26 -31.24
CA GLU A 22 4.86 -3.97 -31.76
C GLU A 22 3.57 -3.14 -31.67
N ARG A 23 3.52 -2.19 -30.74
CA ARG A 23 2.36 -1.34 -30.47
C ARG A 23 2.79 0.06 -30.02
N GLN A 24 1.94 1.04 -30.23
CA GLN A 24 2.23 2.41 -29.85
C GLN A 24 1.72 2.78 -28.45
N ASP A 25 0.68 2.09 -27.98
CA ASP A 25 0.06 2.25 -26.66
C ASP A 25 0.76 1.42 -25.56
N ILE A 26 2.04 1.69 -25.36
CA ILE A 26 2.88 0.99 -24.40
C ILE A 26 2.59 1.54 -22.98
N PRO A 27 2.48 0.68 -21.95
CA PRO A 27 2.28 1.13 -20.59
C PRO A 27 3.47 1.95 -20.08
N VAL A 28 3.18 3.08 -19.44
CA VAL A 28 4.14 3.91 -18.73
C VAL A 28 4.04 3.64 -17.24
N ARG A 29 5.17 3.38 -16.59
CA ARG A 29 5.26 2.99 -15.17
C ARG A 29 6.18 3.90 -14.37
N LEU A 30 6.21 3.70 -13.06
CA LEU A 30 7.19 4.26 -12.15
C LEU A 30 8.15 3.15 -11.70
N ASP A 31 9.47 3.38 -11.82
CA ASP A 31 10.55 2.48 -11.37
C ASP A 31 10.43 1.02 -11.86
N HIS A 32 9.98 0.82 -13.10
CA HIS A 32 9.73 -0.51 -13.67
C HIS A 32 8.74 -1.37 -12.87
N ASN A 33 7.99 -0.78 -11.95
CA ASN A 33 7.05 -1.52 -11.11
C ASN A 33 5.74 -1.80 -11.88
N PRO A 34 5.39 -3.07 -12.13
CA PRO A 34 4.18 -3.44 -12.87
C PRO A 34 2.88 -3.02 -12.19
N ARG A 35 2.91 -2.73 -10.89
CA ARG A 35 1.75 -2.26 -10.12
C ARG A 35 1.61 -0.75 -10.11
N GLN A 36 2.66 -0.01 -10.48
CA GLN A 36 2.69 1.45 -10.47
C GLN A 36 2.58 2.03 -11.88
N GLY A 37 1.49 1.68 -12.57
CA GLY A 37 1.17 2.28 -13.86
C GLY A 37 0.84 3.76 -13.73
N VAL A 38 1.50 4.60 -14.52
CA VAL A 38 1.35 6.05 -14.56
C VAL A 38 0.44 6.46 -15.72
N GLY A 39 0.62 5.81 -16.87
CA GLY A 39 -0.12 6.15 -18.07
C GLY A 39 0.19 5.22 -19.23
N HIS A 40 0.11 5.75 -20.43
CA HIS A 40 0.44 5.03 -21.66
C HIS A 40 1.03 5.98 -22.72
N THR A 41 1.81 5.41 -23.63
CA THR A 41 2.34 6.14 -24.78
C THR A 41 1.29 6.25 -25.89
N GLN A 42 1.36 7.31 -26.67
CA GLN A 42 0.58 7.51 -27.89
C GLN A 42 1.44 7.34 -29.14
N ARG A 43 2.73 7.65 -29.01
CA ARG A 43 3.71 7.53 -30.09
C ARG A 43 5.04 7.09 -29.50
N VAL A 44 5.65 6.07 -30.11
CA VAL A 44 7.01 5.61 -29.79
C VAL A 44 7.76 5.38 -31.10
N VAL A 45 8.91 5.99 -31.24
CA VAL A 45 9.77 5.88 -32.42
C VAL A 45 11.23 5.75 -32.01
N ILE A 46 12.04 5.18 -32.89
CA ILE A 46 13.50 5.15 -32.76
C ILE A 46 14.06 6.17 -33.75
N GLU A 47 14.58 7.27 -33.26
CA GLU A 47 15.15 8.35 -34.06
C GLU A 47 16.52 8.72 -33.52
N ASN A 48 17.49 8.90 -34.42
CA ASN A 48 18.87 9.31 -34.11
C ASN A 48 19.55 8.45 -33.03
N GLY A 49 19.29 7.12 -33.03
CA GLY A 49 19.86 6.19 -32.05
C GLY A 49 19.30 6.35 -30.64
N GLN A 50 18.07 6.90 -30.52
CA GLN A 50 17.35 7.06 -29.25
C GLN A 50 15.91 6.61 -29.39
N VAL A 51 15.33 6.11 -28.33
CA VAL A 51 13.89 5.86 -28.24
C VAL A 51 13.21 7.15 -27.78
N VAL A 52 12.35 7.69 -28.63
CA VAL A 52 11.53 8.87 -28.34
C VAL A 52 10.10 8.42 -28.12
N ALA A 53 9.51 8.80 -27.00
CA ALA A 53 8.15 8.44 -26.66
C ALA A 53 7.35 9.66 -26.22
N GLU A 54 6.13 9.77 -26.71
CA GLU A 54 5.13 10.74 -26.31
C GLU A 54 3.90 10.01 -25.79
N GLY A 55 3.28 10.53 -24.74
CA GLY A 55 2.14 9.85 -24.13
C GLY A 55 1.41 10.70 -23.10
N LEU A 56 0.48 10.07 -22.40
CA LEU A 56 -0.37 10.70 -21.39
C LEU A 56 -0.19 10.04 -20.04
N ILE A 57 -0.18 10.85 -18.99
CA ILE A 57 -0.42 10.40 -17.62
C ILE A 57 -1.93 10.18 -17.50
N SER A 58 -2.39 8.97 -17.82
CA SER A 58 -3.81 8.63 -17.96
C SER A 58 -4.40 7.92 -16.73
N ARG A 59 -3.59 7.65 -15.70
CA ARG A 59 -4.06 7.00 -14.47
C ARG A 59 -4.18 8.01 -13.34
N ASP A 60 -5.29 7.93 -12.61
CA ASP A 60 -5.55 8.76 -11.43
C ASP A 60 -5.17 8.01 -10.14
N THR A 61 -3.89 7.73 -9.99
CA THR A 61 -3.30 7.07 -8.81
C THR A 61 -2.40 8.03 -8.05
N SER A 62 -2.10 7.75 -6.78
CA SER A 62 -1.23 8.62 -5.97
C SER A 62 0.14 8.82 -6.60
N TRP A 63 0.77 7.75 -7.08
CA TRP A 63 2.09 7.81 -7.76
C TRP A 63 2.03 8.52 -9.12
N ALA A 64 0.94 8.37 -9.89
CA ALA A 64 0.79 9.09 -11.15
C ALA A 64 0.62 10.61 -10.93
N ARG A 65 -0.13 11.01 -9.89
CA ARG A 65 -0.24 12.41 -9.48
C ARG A 65 1.09 12.95 -8.95
N ASP A 66 1.84 12.13 -8.23
CA ASP A 66 3.16 12.50 -7.72
C ASP A 66 4.17 12.72 -8.86
N VAL A 67 4.23 11.82 -9.84
CA VAL A 67 5.03 12.01 -11.06
C VAL A 67 4.63 13.29 -11.79
N ALA A 68 3.32 13.54 -11.97
CA ALA A 68 2.83 14.75 -12.63
C ALA A 68 3.20 16.01 -11.85
N LYS A 69 3.00 16.02 -10.53
CA LYS A 69 3.26 17.16 -9.65
C LYS A 69 4.76 17.45 -9.53
N SER A 70 5.57 16.42 -9.33
CA SER A 70 7.02 16.58 -9.24
C SER A 70 7.62 17.03 -10.57
N GLY A 71 7.14 16.51 -11.70
CA GLY A 71 7.56 16.99 -13.02
C GLY A 71 7.16 18.44 -13.28
N ALA A 72 5.95 18.87 -12.88
CA ALA A 72 5.52 20.26 -12.95
C ALA A 72 6.37 21.17 -12.05
N ASN A 73 6.90 20.65 -10.94
CA ASN A 73 7.83 21.36 -10.05
C ASN A 73 9.29 21.33 -10.56
N GLY A 74 9.57 20.76 -11.73
CA GLY A 74 10.90 20.73 -12.33
C GLY A 74 11.79 19.57 -11.88
N PHE A 75 11.22 18.52 -11.26
CA PHE A 75 12.00 17.33 -10.94
C PHE A 75 12.56 16.70 -12.22
N PRO A 76 13.87 16.37 -12.30
CA PRO A 76 14.54 15.92 -13.50
C PRO A 76 14.31 14.42 -13.76
N TRP A 77 13.08 14.03 -14.04
CA TRP A 77 12.75 12.66 -14.37
C TRP A 77 13.56 12.14 -15.55
N GLN A 78 14.03 10.92 -15.46
CA GLN A 78 14.63 10.18 -16.56
C GLN A 78 13.67 9.11 -17.08
N ALA A 79 13.87 8.69 -18.33
CA ALA A 79 13.09 7.62 -18.94
C ALA A 79 13.95 6.36 -19.09
N SER A 80 13.40 5.22 -18.70
CA SER A 80 14.01 3.90 -18.85
C SER A 80 13.08 2.97 -19.63
N ILE A 81 13.64 2.10 -20.49
CA ILE A 81 12.87 1.12 -21.25
C ILE A 81 12.88 -0.24 -20.58
N GLY A 82 11.74 -0.94 -20.58
CA GLY A 82 11.64 -2.35 -20.24
C GLY A 82 11.33 -3.16 -21.49
N ALA A 83 12.22 -4.09 -21.86
CA ALA A 83 12.10 -4.89 -23.06
C ALA A 83 12.25 -6.39 -22.78
N ALA A 84 11.45 -7.19 -23.48
CA ALA A 84 11.59 -8.65 -23.47
C ALA A 84 12.71 -9.06 -24.43
N VAL A 85 13.75 -9.69 -23.90
CA VAL A 85 14.91 -10.14 -24.67
C VAL A 85 14.55 -11.39 -25.46
N ILE A 86 14.85 -11.39 -26.77
CA ILE A 86 14.67 -12.53 -27.68
C ILE A 86 16.02 -13.16 -28.01
N GLU A 87 17.03 -12.32 -28.31
CA GLU A 87 18.35 -12.78 -28.71
C GLU A 87 19.41 -11.88 -28.06
N ALA A 88 20.40 -12.50 -27.42
CA ALA A 88 21.51 -11.80 -26.79
C ALA A 88 22.84 -12.45 -27.17
N GLU A 89 23.85 -11.64 -27.44
CA GLU A 89 25.22 -12.01 -27.77
C GLU A 89 26.11 -11.64 -26.57
N PHE A 90 27.06 -12.55 -26.23
CA PHE A 90 28.03 -12.26 -25.18
C PHE A 90 29.38 -11.85 -25.81
N VAL A 91 29.89 -10.70 -25.36
CA VAL A 91 31.22 -10.19 -25.74
C VAL A 91 32.18 -10.43 -24.58
N PRO A 92 33.20 -11.29 -24.76
CA PRO A 92 34.09 -11.63 -23.65
C PRO A 92 35.09 -10.50 -23.34
N ASN A 93 35.74 -10.63 -22.19
CA ASN A 93 36.77 -9.69 -21.76
C ASN A 93 37.91 -9.58 -22.79
N GLY A 94 38.35 -8.38 -23.08
CA GLY A 94 39.40 -8.08 -24.06
C GLY A 94 38.90 -7.93 -25.50
N GLN A 95 37.58 -8.01 -25.72
CA GLN A 95 36.95 -7.66 -27.00
C GLN A 95 36.05 -6.43 -26.80
N SER A 96 35.95 -5.62 -27.85
CA SER A 96 35.10 -4.43 -27.87
C SER A 96 34.06 -4.55 -28.97
N ILE A 97 32.88 -4.00 -28.75
CA ILE A 97 31.78 -4.00 -29.72
C ILE A 97 31.17 -2.61 -29.81
N THR A 98 30.77 -2.21 -31.00
CA THR A 98 30.08 -0.93 -31.23
C THR A 98 28.59 -1.19 -31.43
N VAL A 99 27.76 -0.57 -30.55
CA VAL A 99 26.29 -0.67 -30.56
C VAL A 99 25.69 0.71 -30.38
N ASN A 100 24.72 1.08 -31.18
CA ASN A 100 24.06 2.41 -31.16
C ASN A 100 25.06 3.58 -31.27
N GLY A 101 26.13 3.40 -32.06
CA GLY A 101 27.16 4.42 -32.25
C GLY A 101 28.15 4.59 -31.09
N ARG A 102 28.13 3.72 -30.07
CA ARG A 102 29.04 3.72 -28.92
C ARG A 102 29.80 2.40 -28.82
N THR A 103 31.05 2.45 -28.44
CA THR A 103 31.90 1.28 -28.22
C THR A 103 31.87 0.86 -26.76
N PHE A 104 31.68 -0.44 -26.52
CA PHE A 104 31.64 -1.05 -25.20
C PHE A 104 32.69 -2.17 -25.14
N ASP A 105 33.45 -2.20 -24.05
CA ASP A 105 34.42 -3.22 -23.77
C ASP A 105 33.80 -4.37 -22.98
N GLY A 106 34.14 -5.60 -23.32
CA GLY A 106 33.68 -6.79 -22.61
C GLY A 106 34.29 -6.92 -21.19
N PRO A 107 33.67 -7.67 -20.32
CA PRO A 107 32.53 -8.57 -20.58
C PRO A 107 31.18 -7.85 -20.58
N VAL A 108 30.43 -7.95 -21.68
CA VAL A 108 29.12 -7.31 -21.85
C VAL A 108 28.18 -8.21 -22.67
N HIS A 109 26.90 -8.21 -22.35
CA HIS A 109 25.86 -8.81 -23.19
C HIS A 109 25.24 -7.75 -24.10
N VAL A 110 25.14 -8.05 -25.38
CA VAL A 110 24.43 -7.21 -26.35
C VAL A 110 23.11 -7.87 -26.71
N VAL A 111 22.01 -7.24 -26.41
CA VAL A 111 20.69 -7.71 -26.80
C VAL A 111 20.45 -7.30 -28.25
N ARG A 112 20.53 -8.28 -29.14
CA ARG A 112 20.38 -8.09 -30.60
C ARG A 112 18.93 -7.99 -31.05
N LYS A 113 18.03 -8.71 -30.36
CA LYS A 113 16.58 -8.62 -30.60
C LYS A 113 15.82 -8.54 -29.30
N ALA A 114 14.92 -7.57 -29.20
CA ALA A 114 14.03 -7.41 -28.08
C ALA A 114 12.70 -6.80 -28.52
N ILE A 115 11.67 -6.96 -27.70
CA ILE A 115 10.36 -6.30 -27.88
C ILE A 115 10.17 -5.30 -26.76
N LEU A 116 9.90 -4.05 -27.09
CA LEU A 116 9.60 -3.00 -26.11
C LEU A 116 8.26 -3.31 -25.42
N LYS A 117 8.27 -3.44 -24.09
CA LYS A 117 7.09 -3.81 -23.28
C LYS A 117 6.59 -2.69 -22.40
N GLU A 118 7.49 -1.81 -21.94
CA GLU A 118 7.14 -0.68 -21.08
C GLU A 118 8.15 0.47 -21.21
N ILE A 119 7.73 1.64 -20.76
CA ILE A 119 8.60 2.80 -20.51
C ILE A 119 8.35 3.24 -19.06
N SER A 120 9.40 3.60 -18.33
CA SER A 120 9.25 3.98 -16.93
C SER A 120 9.90 5.31 -16.62
N PHE A 121 9.24 6.11 -15.80
CA PHE A 121 9.85 7.22 -15.08
C PHE A 121 10.76 6.66 -14.01
N VAL A 122 12.01 7.10 -13.97
CA VAL A 122 13.01 6.69 -12.98
C VAL A 122 13.80 7.92 -12.51
N ASP A 123 14.27 7.90 -11.26
CA ASP A 123 15.12 8.96 -10.72
C ASP A 123 16.51 8.97 -11.35
N SER A 124 17.02 7.76 -11.66
CA SER A 124 18.32 7.57 -12.30
C SER A 124 18.23 6.44 -13.33
N GLY A 125 18.33 6.80 -14.60
CA GLY A 125 18.34 5.85 -15.71
C GLY A 125 19.72 5.23 -15.92
N ALA A 126 19.74 4.06 -16.58
CA ALA A 126 20.98 3.40 -16.99
C ALA A 126 21.79 4.21 -18.02
N ASP A 127 21.15 5.13 -18.73
CA ASP A 127 21.81 6.10 -19.60
C ASP A 127 21.56 7.50 -19.05
N THR A 128 22.63 8.21 -18.69
CA THR A 128 22.59 9.56 -18.13
C THR A 128 22.08 10.63 -19.11
N ASN A 129 21.91 10.27 -20.38
CA ASN A 129 21.41 11.20 -21.41
C ASN A 129 19.88 11.07 -21.63
N THR A 130 19.19 10.28 -20.82
CA THR A 130 17.73 10.21 -20.90
C THR A 130 17.08 11.33 -20.11
N SER A 131 15.96 11.83 -20.60
CA SER A 131 15.15 12.82 -19.90
C SER A 131 13.68 12.61 -20.19
N ALA A 132 12.82 12.89 -19.20
CA ALA A 132 11.38 12.92 -19.37
C ALA A 132 10.86 14.30 -18.97
N ARG A 133 10.00 14.89 -19.82
CA ARG A 133 9.38 16.19 -19.55
C ARG A 133 7.88 16.01 -19.42
N ILE A 134 7.30 16.62 -18.42
CA ILE A 134 5.86 16.60 -18.17
C ILE A 134 5.33 18.01 -18.46
N ALA A 135 4.45 18.13 -19.46
CA ALA A 135 3.72 19.36 -19.71
C ALA A 135 2.36 19.27 -19.02
N ALA A 136 2.07 20.20 -18.11
CA ALA A 136 0.72 20.36 -17.58
C ALA A 136 -0.12 21.05 -18.65
N ALA A 137 -1.02 20.32 -19.31
CA ALA A 137 -2.07 20.96 -20.09
C ALA A 137 -3.08 21.60 -19.11
N PRO A 138 -3.48 22.86 -19.28
CA PRO A 138 -4.60 23.41 -18.53
C PRO A 138 -5.84 22.58 -18.88
N GLY A 139 -6.50 22.04 -17.85
CA GLY A 139 -7.66 21.17 -18.02
C GLY A 139 -8.79 21.89 -18.74
N GLU A 140 -9.05 21.55 -19.95
CA GLU A 140 -10.32 21.79 -20.62
C GLU A 140 -11.36 20.81 -20.07
N ARG A 141 -12.26 21.31 -19.25
CA ARG A 141 -13.56 20.67 -19.02
C ARG A 141 -14.34 20.78 -20.31
N GLY A 142 -14.74 19.64 -20.85
CA GLY A 142 -15.51 19.56 -22.05
C GLY A 142 -16.81 20.40 -22.00
N SER A 143 -17.03 21.15 -23.02
CA SER A 143 -18.34 21.45 -23.58
C SER A 143 -18.18 21.54 -25.08
N GLU A 144 -18.88 20.66 -25.78
CA GLU A 144 -19.15 20.76 -27.22
C GLU A 144 -19.87 22.07 -27.48
N THR A 145 -19.45 22.84 -28.46
CA THR A 145 -20.17 23.17 -29.69
C THR A 145 -19.50 24.33 -30.43
N ASN A 146 -19.21 24.01 -31.68
CA ASN A 146 -19.33 24.84 -32.91
C ASN A 146 -18.82 26.29 -32.95
N GLY A 147 -17.80 26.44 -33.72
CA GLY A 147 -17.86 27.23 -34.95
C GLY A 147 -17.50 28.71 -34.92
N LYS A 148 -16.47 29.01 -35.64
CA LYS A 148 -16.19 30.23 -36.42
C LYS A 148 -15.45 31.40 -35.76
N GLU A 149 -14.23 31.49 -36.27
CA GLU A 149 -13.61 32.65 -36.94
C GLU A 149 -13.43 33.99 -36.22
N LEU A 150 -12.17 34.34 -36.20
CA LEU A 150 -11.50 35.56 -36.70
C LEU A 150 -11.12 36.66 -35.70
N GLU A 151 -9.80 36.88 -35.75
CA GLU A 151 -9.07 38.15 -35.78
C GLU A 151 -8.92 38.99 -34.51
N SER A 152 -7.69 38.96 -34.02
CA SER A 152 -6.67 40.04 -34.15
C SER A 152 -6.72 41.19 -33.15
N MET A 153 -5.49 41.54 -32.79
CA MET A 153 -4.92 42.82 -32.34
C MET A 153 -4.87 43.04 -30.84
N GLU A 154 -3.65 42.90 -30.34
CA GLU A 154 -2.62 43.94 -30.05
C GLU A 154 -2.87 44.78 -28.82
N GLU A 155 -1.84 44.67 -27.98
CA GLU A 155 -1.15 45.74 -27.23
C GLU A 155 -1.97 46.66 -26.31
N ASP A 156 -1.63 46.83 -25.07
CA ASP A 156 -0.62 47.77 -24.59
C ASP A 156 -0.52 47.83 -23.05
N GLU A 157 0.69 47.88 -22.63
CA GLU A 157 1.34 48.59 -21.53
C GLU A 157 0.61 48.92 -20.22
N ALA A 158 1.21 48.40 -19.16
CA ALA A 158 2.12 49.10 -18.23
C ALA A 158 1.53 50.10 -17.21
N ARG A 159 2.11 49.96 -16.07
CA ARG A 159 2.40 50.93 -15.00
C ARG A 159 1.61 50.81 -13.68
N THR A 160 2.35 50.40 -12.71
CA THR A 160 2.99 51.18 -11.60
C THR A 160 2.06 51.70 -10.51
N ALA A 161 2.33 51.34 -9.31
CA ALA A 161 2.80 52.12 -8.15
C ALA A 161 2.40 51.42 -6.85
N THR A 162 3.34 50.93 -6.06
CA THR A 162 4.03 51.55 -4.91
C THR A 162 3.17 52.39 -3.97
N GLN A 163 3.15 51.97 -2.73
CA GLN A 163 3.28 52.70 -1.46
C GLN A 163 2.96 51.72 -0.32
N GLU A 164 3.89 51.26 0.48
CA GLU A 164 4.55 51.92 1.64
C GLU A 164 3.56 52.55 2.62
N VAL A 165 3.68 52.12 3.84
CA VAL A 165 3.90 52.85 5.07
C VAL A 165 3.75 51.87 6.26
N GLU A 166 4.87 51.52 6.91
CA GLU A 166 5.35 51.95 8.24
C GLU A 166 4.35 51.75 9.39
N ALA A 167 4.69 51.40 10.56
CA ALA A 167 5.90 51.22 11.34
C ALA A 167 5.50 50.93 12.79
N ALA A 168 6.47 50.56 13.53
CA ALA A 168 6.81 50.73 14.93
C ALA A 168 6.36 49.63 15.87
N GLY A 169 7.14 49.04 16.63
CA GLY A 169 8.37 49.27 17.40
C GLY A 169 8.25 48.30 18.56
N GLY A 170 9.22 47.75 19.15
CA GLY A 170 10.46 48.13 19.65
C GLY A 170 10.76 47.29 20.88
N GLY A 171 12.01 47.10 21.20
CA GLY A 171 12.53 46.68 22.50
C GLY A 171 13.34 45.39 22.49
N ASP A 172 14.54 45.43 22.23
CA ASP A 172 15.82 45.46 23.01
C ASP A 172 15.96 44.35 24.07
N ALA A 173 17.01 43.60 23.96
CA ALA A 173 18.27 43.56 24.71
C ALA A 173 19.00 42.23 24.34
N GLU A 174 20.15 42.34 23.67
CA GLU A 174 21.50 42.25 24.26
C GLU A 174 21.72 41.01 25.13
N ASN A 175 22.69 40.17 24.96
CA ASN A 175 24.15 40.23 24.73
C ASN A 175 24.60 38.78 24.87
N GLU A 176 25.60 38.19 24.40
CA GLU A 176 27.00 38.47 24.16
C GLU A 176 27.63 37.29 23.45
N ALA A 177 28.57 37.62 22.62
CA ALA A 177 29.47 36.70 21.92
C ALA A 177 30.65 36.27 22.80
N ALA A 178 31.16 35.05 22.55
CA ALA A 178 32.59 34.70 22.68
C ALA A 178 32.79 33.40 21.92
N ASP A 179 33.31 33.43 20.78
CA ASP A 179 34.69 33.36 20.28
C ASP A 179 35.63 32.44 21.08
N ALA A 180 36.02 31.34 20.44
CA ALA A 180 37.33 30.71 20.51
C ALA A 180 37.42 29.49 19.58
N THR A 181 38.04 29.69 18.46
CA THR A 181 38.81 28.70 17.69
C THR A 181 40.31 28.95 17.97
N PRO A 182 41.25 28.14 17.52
CA PRO A 182 41.45 26.70 17.53
C PRO A 182 42.80 26.32 18.11
N GLU A 183 43.06 25.08 18.41
CA GLU A 183 44.44 24.60 18.47
C GLU A 183 44.59 23.19 17.92
N THR A 184 45.42 23.15 16.93
CA THR A 184 46.13 22.05 16.30
C THR A 184 47.08 21.38 17.29
N ALA A 185 47.01 20.08 17.39
CA ALA A 185 48.11 19.28 17.94
C ALA A 185 48.31 18.01 17.11
N THR A 186 49.27 18.10 16.28
CA THR A 186 50.12 17.03 15.73
C THR A 186 50.91 16.42 16.87
N VAL A 187 51.06 15.12 16.89
CA VAL A 187 52.21 14.36 17.45
C VAL A 187 51.95 12.89 17.23
N GLU A 188 52.71 12.30 16.37
CA GLU A 188 53.85 11.39 16.49
C GLU A 188 53.50 9.90 16.49
N GLN A 189 53.99 9.31 15.45
CA GLN A 189 54.38 7.89 15.34
C GLN A 189 55.61 7.63 16.22
N PRO A 190 55.81 6.44 16.74
CA PRO A 190 57.15 5.93 16.91
C PRO A 190 57.42 4.73 16.01
N GLU A 191 58.57 4.83 15.43
CA GLU A 191 59.36 3.89 14.67
C GLU A 191 59.70 2.61 15.47
N SER A 192 59.81 1.58 14.71
CA SER A 192 60.73 0.45 14.69
C SER A 192 61.74 0.25 15.84
N THR A 193 61.87 -1.00 16.25
CA THR A 193 63.18 -1.55 16.58
C THR A 193 63.28 -3.00 16.04
N GLU A 194 64.16 -3.14 15.09
CA GLU A 194 64.85 -4.36 14.68
C GLU A 194 65.59 -4.97 15.89
N THR A 195 65.66 -6.27 15.94
CA THR A 195 66.78 -6.97 16.55
C THR A 195 67.17 -8.15 15.68
N ALA A 196 68.36 -8.00 15.14
CA ALA A 196 69.07 -8.95 14.29
C ALA A 196 69.83 -9.99 15.11
N GLY A 197 70.00 -11.14 14.50
CA GLY A 197 71.19 -11.96 14.55
C GLY A 197 71.16 -13.19 15.41
N PRO A 198 72.06 -14.18 15.20
CA PRO A 198 73.22 -14.13 14.34
C PRO A 198 73.34 -15.26 13.32
N ALA A 199 74.19 -14.99 12.34
CA ALA A 199 74.70 -15.89 11.34
C ALA A 199 75.69 -16.88 11.92
N GLU A 200 75.72 -18.11 11.40
CA GLU A 200 76.88 -18.95 11.38
C GLU A 200 77.20 -19.38 9.93
N THR A 201 78.42 -19.12 9.60
CA THR A 201 79.10 -19.36 8.33
C THR A 201 79.75 -20.76 8.28
N PRO A 202 80.39 -21.08 7.20
CA PRO A 202 80.12 -22.30 6.43
C PRO A 202 81.25 -23.29 6.58
N ASP A 203 80.94 -24.58 6.39
CA ASP A 203 82.00 -25.57 6.22
C ASP A 203 82.15 -26.00 4.77
N THR A 204 83.36 -26.03 4.43
CA THR A 204 84.12 -26.25 3.21
C THR A 204 83.69 -27.47 2.40
N VAL A 205 83.45 -27.19 1.18
CA VAL A 205 83.26 -28.19 0.12
C VAL A 205 84.61 -28.70 -0.35
N ASN A 206 84.75 -29.99 -0.29
CA ASN A 206 85.86 -30.68 -0.97
C ASN A 206 85.35 -31.17 -2.33
N ALA A 207 85.92 -30.63 -3.40
CA ALA A 207 85.62 -31.01 -4.79
C ALA A 207 86.30 -32.33 -5.09
N SER A 208 85.51 -33.36 -5.32
CA SER A 208 85.94 -34.56 -6.07
C SER A 208 85.39 -34.44 -7.47
N ALA A 209 86.29 -34.69 -8.46
CA ALA A 209 86.01 -34.63 -9.88
C ALA A 209 84.89 -35.60 -10.27
N PRO A 210 84.10 -35.33 -11.31
CA PRO A 210 83.03 -36.18 -11.76
C PRO A 210 83.58 -37.43 -12.45
N GLU A 211 83.23 -38.61 -11.96
CA GLU A 211 83.25 -39.81 -12.74
C GLU A 211 82.20 -39.71 -13.85
N GLU A 212 82.59 -39.89 -15.07
CA GLU A 212 81.69 -39.99 -16.28
C GLU A 212 80.72 -41.17 -16.03
N GLU A 213 79.57 -40.94 -15.52
CA GLU A 213 78.47 -41.90 -15.49
C GLU A 213 77.98 -42.12 -16.92
N ASP A 214 78.00 -43.42 -17.32
CA ASP A 214 77.54 -43.87 -18.63
C ASP A 214 76.09 -43.34 -18.86
N PRO A 215 75.80 -42.51 -19.89
CA PRO A 215 74.48 -41.87 -20.12
C PRO A 215 73.33 -42.87 -20.20
N VAL A 216 73.65 -44.13 -20.57
CA VAL A 216 72.65 -45.20 -20.64
C VAL A 216 72.26 -45.74 -19.26
N VAL A 217 73.19 -45.71 -18.28
CA VAL A 217 72.85 -46.10 -16.88
C VAL A 217 71.99 -45.05 -16.17
N ASP A 218 72.34 -43.77 -16.37
CA ASP A 218 71.57 -42.67 -15.83
C ASP A 218 70.13 -42.65 -16.41
N MET A 219 70.00 -42.86 -17.74
CA MET A 219 68.68 -42.96 -18.39
C MET A 219 67.85 -44.15 -17.82
N ARG A 220 68.48 -45.30 -17.61
CA ARG A 220 67.78 -46.47 -17.02
C ARG A 220 67.36 -46.23 -15.59
N GLN A 221 68.19 -45.54 -14.79
CA GLN A 221 67.85 -45.17 -13.41
C GLN A 221 66.67 -44.18 -13.33
N ARG A 222 66.69 -43.19 -14.24
CA ARG A 222 65.56 -42.21 -14.32
C ARG A 222 64.27 -42.91 -14.79
N MET A 223 64.31 -43.79 -15.77
CA MET A 223 63.14 -44.55 -16.17
C MET A 223 62.62 -45.48 -15.05
N ALA A 224 63.52 -46.11 -14.29
CA ALA A 224 63.15 -46.96 -13.20
C ALA A 224 62.51 -46.12 -12.01
N ALA A 225 63.03 -44.91 -11.78
CA ALA A 225 62.49 -44.00 -10.80
C ALA A 225 61.10 -43.49 -11.23
N GLU A 226 60.93 -43.14 -12.51
CA GLU A 226 59.67 -42.72 -13.06
C GLU A 226 58.60 -43.82 -13.01
N THR A 227 58.99 -45.06 -13.35
CA THR A 227 58.08 -46.20 -13.23
C THR A 227 57.60 -46.42 -11.82
N ARG A 228 58.52 -46.33 -10.84
CA ARG A 228 58.15 -46.43 -9.40
C ARG A 228 57.23 -45.30 -8.98
N ARG A 229 57.45 -44.06 -9.44
CA ARG A 229 56.59 -42.90 -9.19
C ARG A 229 55.17 -43.14 -9.71
N ILE A 230 55.05 -43.60 -10.96
CA ILE A 230 53.77 -43.91 -11.58
C ILE A 230 53.02 -45.01 -10.85
N GLU A 231 53.74 -46.08 -10.43
CA GLU A 231 53.16 -47.18 -9.62
C GLU A 231 52.66 -46.70 -8.27
N ALA A 232 53.40 -45.80 -7.59
CA ALA A 232 53.00 -45.22 -6.31
C ALA A 232 51.72 -44.34 -6.47
N ILE A 233 51.67 -43.53 -7.53
CA ILE A 233 50.47 -42.71 -7.87
C ILE A 233 49.26 -43.61 -8.14
N ARG A 234 49.40 -44.68 -8.89
CA ARG A 234 48.32 -45.62 -9.17
C ARG A 234 47.83 -46.33 -7.92
N LYS A 235 48.77 -46.69 -7.02
CA LYS A 235 48.42 -47.28 -5.75
C LYS A 235 47.69 -46.36 -4.82
N LEU A 236 48.05 -45.06 -4.81
CA LEU A 236 47.36 -44.03 -4.03
C LEU A 236 45.97 -43.77 -4.58
N CYS A 237 45.79 -43.73 -5.89
CA CYS A 237 44.48 -43.47 -6.52
C CYS A 237 43.52 -44.68 -6.43
N ALA A 238 44.05 -45.89 -6.31
CA ALA A 238 43.31 -47.16 -6.08
C ALA A 238 42.07 -47.34 -7.00
N GLY A 239 42.12 -46.84 -8.23
CA GLY A 239 41.03 -46.88 -9.20
C GLY A 239 39.89 -45.89 -8.99
N ASN A 240 39.94 -45.10 -7.90
CA ASN A 240 39.05 -43.96 -7.66
C ASN A 240 39.79 -42.68 -8.07
N HIS A 241 39.14 -41.72 -8.67
CA HIS A 241 39.76 -40.45 -9.11
C HIS A 241 40.72 -40.55 -10.29
N ALA A 242 40.28 -41.22 -11.38
CA ALA A 242 41.05 -41.41 -12.62
C ALA A 242 41.57 -40.07 -13.20
N ASP A 243 40.86 -38.98 -13.02
CA ASP A 243 41.24 -37.63 -13.48
C ASP A 243 42.48 -37.10 -12.74
N ILE A 244 42.56 -37.35 -11.43
CA ILE A 244 43.72 -36.97 -10.61
C ILE A 244 44.91 -37.84 -10.94
N GLU A 245 44.72 -39.15 -11.16
CA GLU A 245 45.74 -40.07 -11.58
C GLU A 245 46.37 -39.65 -12.90
N ALA A 246 45.53 -39.40 -13.92
CA ALA A 246 46.00 -38.96 -15.23
C ALA A 246 46.82 -37.68 -15.16
N LYS A 247 46.32 -36.71 -14.42
CA LYS A 247 46.96 -35.39 -14.23
C LYS A 247 48.28 -35.49 -13.44
N ALA A 248 48.32 -36.32 -12.42
CA ALA A 248 49.52 -36.54 -11.62
C ALA A 248 50.63 -37.21 -12.41
N ILE A 249 50.30 -38.12 -13.32
CA ILE A 249 51.24 -38.76 -14.23
C ILE A 249 51.74 -37.77 -15.27
N GLU A 250 50.85 -37.00 -15.91
CA GLU A 250 51.16 -36.06 -16.98
C GLU A 250 52.02 -34.89 -16.50
N GLU A 251 51.67 -34.30 -15.33
CA GLU A 251 52.38 -33.15 -14.76
C GLU A 251 53.58 -33.54 -13.87
N GLY A 252 53.90 -34.82 -13.75
CA GLY A 252 55.09 -35.27 -13.01
C GLY A 252 54.98 -35.04 -11.48
N TRP A 253 53.77 -35.20 -10.88
CA TRP A 253 53.59 -34.99 -9.45
C TRP A 253 54.29 -36.08 -8.63
N ASP A 254 54.75 -35.69 -7.43
CA ASP A 254 55.23 -36.61 -6.45
C ASP A 254 54.07 -37.26 -5.64
N GLU A 255 54.41 -38.29 -4.84
CA GLU A 255 53.47 -39.03 -4.02
C GLU A 255 52.71 -38.07 -3.03
N THR A 256 53.42 -37.16 -2.39
CA THR A 256 52.87 -36.23 -1.43
C THR A 256 51.88 -35.23 -2.05
N LYS A 257 52.19 -34.70 -3.23
CA LYS A 257 51.32 -33.79 -3.94
C LYS A 257 50.06 -34.50 -4.42
N THR A 258 50.21 -35.74 -4.90
CA THR A 258 49.08 -36.55 -5.35
C THR A 258 48.15 -36.88 -4.18
N GLU A 259 48.70 -37.27 -3.02
CA GLU A 259 47.96 -37.55 -1.79
C GLU A 259 47.18 -36.28 -1.31
N LEU A 260 47.80 -35.11 -1.37
CA LEU A 260 47.17 -33.84 -1.02
C LEU A 260 45.96 -33.55 -1.90
N HIS A 261 46.07 -33.81 -3.23
CA HIS A 261 44.96 -33.61 -4.14
C HIS A 261 43.85 -34.63 -3.96
N LEU A 262 44.19 -35.89 -3.66
CA LEU A 262 43.24 -36.94 -3.29
C LEU A 262 42.49 -36.62 -2.02
N LEU A 263 43.18 -36.17 -0.96
CA LEU A 263 42.59 -35.74 0.30
C LEU A 263 41.67 -34.51 0.12
N ARG A 264 42.02 -33.64 -0.80
CA ARG A 264 41.15 -32.49 -1.16
C ARG A 264 39.90 -32.92 -1.94
N ALA A 265 40.01 -33.90 -2.82
CA ALA A 265 38.91 -34.44 -3.59
C ALA A 265 38.00 -35.35 -2.77
N SER A 266 38.57 -36.11 -1.81
CA SER A 266 37.84 -36.98 -0.88
C SER A 266 37.27 -36.25 0.32
N ARG A 267 37.56 -34.94 0.53
CA ARG A 267 36.82 -34.14 1.51
C ARG A 267 35.34 -34.27 1.21
N PRO A 268 34.53 -34.74 2.15
CA PRO A 268 33.10 -34.61 2.00
C PRO A 268 32.87 -33.14 1.69
N GLN A 269 32.40 -32.84 0.50
CA GLN A 269 31.74 -31.57 0.26
C GLN A 269 30.56 -31.61 1.21
N VAL A 270 30.77 -31.07 2.42
CA VAL A 270 29.67 -30.49 3.14
C VAL A 270 29.11 -29.57 2.07
N SER A 271 27.98 -29.94 1.51
CA SER A 271 27.12 -28.96 0.86
C SER A 271 26.96 -27.91 1.95
N ILE A 272 27.83 -26.89 1.90
CA ILE A 272 27.42 -25.61 2.35
C ILE A 272 26.19 -25.44 1.47
N MET A 273 25.00 -25.71 2.01
CA MET A 273 23.84 -25.04 1.55
C MET A 273 24.32 -23.59 1.51
N THR A 274 24.77 -23.17 0.36
CA THR A 274 24.73 -21.78 0.00
C THR A 274 23.30 -21.47 0.33
N SER A 275 23.11 -20.83 1.49
CA SER A 275 21.86 -20.23 1.80
C SER A 275 21.54 -19.48 0.52
N GLN A 276 20.59 -20.02 -0.24
CA GLN A 276 19.97 -19.23 -1.31
C GLN A 276 19.74 -17.89 -0.64
N PRO A 277 20.07 -16.77 -1.26
CA PRO A 277 19.86 -15.48 -0.65
C PRO A 277 18.45 -15.57 -0.08
N ARG A 278 18.36 -15.61 1.25
CA ARG A 278 17.07 -15.65 1.93
C ARG A 278 16.38 -14.47 1.31
N ASN A 279 15.27 -14.73 0.64
CA ASN A 279 14.48 -13.66 0.06
C ASN A 279 13.92 -12.89 1.26
N THR A 280 14.76 -12.00 1.80
CA THR A 280 14.55 -11.22 3.01
C THR A 280 13.86 -9.90 2.66
N SER A 281 13.03 -9.92 1.61
CA SER A 281 12.25 -8.75 1.26
C SER A 281 11.30 -8.41 2.43
N PRO A 282 11.05 -7.13 2.70
CA PRO A 282 10.09 -6.71 3.72
C PRO A 282 8.72 -7.39 3.57
N GLU A 283 8.29 -7.67 2.34
CA GLU A 283 7.03 -8.36 2.03
C GLU A 283 6.97 -9.79 2.60
N VAL A 284 8.11 -10.51 2.63
CA VAL A 284 8.18 -11.86 3.23
C VAL A 284 7.94 -11.78 4.74
N PHE A 285 8.57 -10.82 5.41
CA PHE A 285 8.36 -10.63 6.85
C PHE A 285 6.95 -10.17 7.18
N GLU A 286 6.35 -9.32 6.36
CA GLU A 286 4.93 -8.96 6.50
C GLU A 286 4.03 -10.19 6.37
N ALA A 287 4.27 -11.02 5.36
CA ALA A 287 3.50 -12.26 5.17
C ALA A 287 3.67 -13.24 6.34
N VAL A 288 4.90 -13.41 6.86
CA VAL A 288 5.17 -14.23 8.07
C VAL A 288 4.35 -13.74 9.26
N ALA A 289 4.37 -12.43 9.55
CA ALA A 289 3.63 -11.87 10.66
C ALA A 289 2.11 -12.04 10.50
N LEU A 290 1.60 -11.86 9.27
CA LEU A 290 0.17 -12.07 8.98
C LEU A 290 -0.25 -13.54 9.07
N MET A 291 0.59 -14.47 8.63
CA MET A 291 0.34 -15.91 8.82
C MET A 291 0.37 -16.30 10.32
N ALA A 292 1.28 -15.72 11.09
CA ALA A 292 1.37 -15.94 12.54
C ALA A 292 0.16 -15.37 13.28
N SER A 293 -0.50 -14.33 12.75
CA SER A 293 -1.70 -13.73 13.34
C SER A 293 -2.99 -14.56 13.20
N GLY A 294 -2.91 -15.71 12.51
CA GLY A 294 -4.07 -16.57 12.27
C GLY A 294 -5.05 -16.05 11.23
N LEU A 295 -4.63 -15.13 10.36
CA LEU A 295 -5.43 -14.74 9.19
C LEU A 295 -5.68 -15.96 8.28
N PRO A 296 -6.88 -16.10 7.71
CA PRO A 296 -7.17 -17.16 6.74
C PRO A 296 -6.17 -17.11 5.57
N SER A 297 -5.60 -18.27 5.21
CA SER A 297 -4.60 -18.38 4.14
C SER A 297 -5.06 -17.71 2.84
N SER A 298 -6.34 -17.85 2.48
CA SER A 298 -6.92 -17.20 1.29
C SER A 298 -6.83 -15.66 1.29
N ARG A 299 -6.84 -15.04 2.47
CA ARG A 299 -6.66 -13.58 2.61
C ARG A 299 -5.20 -13.19 2.42
N VAL A 300 -4.28 -13.96 2.97
CA VAL A 300 -2.84 -13.72 2.82
C VAL A 300 -2.40 -13.97 1.36
N GLU A 301 -2.92 -15.02 0.73
CA GLU A 301 -2.72 -15.32 -0.70
C GLU A 301 -3.21 -14.20 -1.64
N ALA A 302 -4.30 -13.53 -1.27
CA ALA A 302 -4.80 -12.40 -2.04
C ALA A 302 -3.91 -11.14 -1.94
N LEU A 303 -3.07 -11.04 -0.90
CA LEU A 303 -2.23 -9.88 -0.64
C LEU A 303 -0.80 -10.00 -1.21
N TYR A 304 -0.30 -11.23 -1.37
CA TYR A 304 1.10 -11.48 -1.74
C TYR A 304 1.21 -12.51 -2.86
N PRO A 305 2.23 -12.37 -3.74
CA PRO A 305 2.52 -13.36 -4.77
C PRO A 305 3.08 -14.65 -4.18
N GLU A 306 2.85 -15.77 -4.87
CA GLU A 306 3.24 -17.12 -4.46
C GLU A 306 4.71 -17.28 -4.00
N PRO A 307 5.72 -16.70 -4.66
CA PRO A 307 7.11 -16.81 -4.18
C PRO A 307 7.35 -16.17 -2.81
N VAL A 308 6.60 -15.12 -2.46
CA VAL A 308 6.66 -14.47 -1.14
C VAL A 308 6.01 -15.36 -0.09
N LEU A 309 4.89 -15.99 -0.44
CA LEU A 309 4.17 -16.93 0.44
C LEU A 309 5.00 -18.18 0.73
N GLU A 310 5.66 -18.76 -0.28
CA GLU A 310 6.57 -19.89 -0.08
C GLU A 310 7.76 -19.54 0.83
N ALA A 311 8.33 -18.34 0.63
CA ALA A 311 9.41 -17.87 1.48
C ALA A 311 8.93 -17.61 2.91
N ALA A 312 7.73 -17.09 3.09
CA ALA A 312 7.10 -16.86 4.38
C ALA A 312 6.74 -18.16 5.10
N ASP A 313 6.24 -19.17 4.38
CA ASP A 313 5.88 -20.47 4.98
C ASP A 313 7.10 -21.20 5.53
N ARG A 314 8.28 -21.03 4.93
CA ARG A 314 9.56 -21.54 5.48
C ARG A 314 9.97 -20.91 6.81
N LEU A 315 9.45 -19.73 7.11
CA LEU A 315 9.68 -18.99 8.36
C LEU A 315 8.48 -19.13 9.33
N ARG A 316 7.59 -20.07 9.07
CA ARG A 316 6.41 -20.29 9.90
C ARG A 316 6.79 -20.73 11.32
N GLY A 317 6.17 -20.10 12.32
CA GLY A 317 6.44 -20.39 13.74
C GLY A 317 7.62 -19.64 14.35
N VAL A 318 8.17 -18.67 13.63
CA VAL A 318 9.17 -17.74 14.15
C VAL A 318 8.51 -16.84 15.19
N GLY A 319 9.13 -16.73 16.40
CA GLY A 319 8.69 -15.79 17.42
C GLY A 319 9.08 -14.35 17.11
N ILE A 320 8.57 -13.39 17.90
CA ILE A 320 8.81 -11.96 17.66
C ILE A 320 10.30 -11.59 17.77
N GLN A 321 11.06 -12.25 18.66
CA GLN A 321 12.48 -12.00 18.84
C GLN A 321 13.27 -12.43 17.60
N GLU A 322 13.07 -13.67 17.15
CA GLU A 322 13.71 -14.21 15.95
C GLU A 322 13.30 -13.46 14.69
N PHE A 323 12.02 -13.07 14.61
CA PHE A 323 11.50 -12.21 13.56
C PHE A 323 12.26 -10.88 13.47
N CYS A 324 12.46 -10.21 14.62
CA CYS A 324 13.23 -8.97 14.71
C CYS A 324 14.70 -9.18 14.31
N GLU A 325 15.33 -10.28 14.76
CA GLU A 325 16.72 -10.61 14.41
C GLU A 325 16.89 -10.86 12.90
N LEU A 326 15.96 -11.59 12.30
CA LEU A 326 15.96 -11.85 10.86
C LEU A 326 15.71 -10.57 10.03
N ALA A 327 14.79 -9.72 10.48
CA ALA A 327 14.46 -8.47 9.81
C ALA A 327 15.58 -7.43 9.92
N TYR A 328 16.34 -7.45 11.02
CA TYR A 328 17.50 -6.58 11.22
C TYR A 328 18.67 -6.93 10.30
N GLY A 329 18.82 -8.19 9.94
CA GLY A 329 19.85 -8.68 9.00
C GLY A 329 21.29 -8.71 9.57
N HIS A 330 21.51 -8.27 10.78
CA HIS A 330 22.79 -8.27 11.49
C HIS A 330 22.65 -8.86 12.89
N GLN A 331 23.78 -9.13 13.58
CA GLN A 331 23.73 -9.64 14.94
C GLN A 331 23.27 -8.55 15.92
N LEU A 332 22.11 -8.75 16.52
CA LEU A 332 21.62 -7.93 17.61
C LEU A 332 22.35 -8.27 18.94
N PRO A 333 22.42 -7.33 19.90
CA PRO A 333 22.84 -7.63 21.27
C PRO A 333 22.02 -8.81 21.82
N ARG A 334 22.62 -9.68 22.62
CA ARG A 334 21.87 -10.81 23.19
C ARG A 334 20.74 -10.31 24.09
N PHE A 335 19.50 -10.57 23.69
CA PHE A 335 18.29 -10.12 24.39
C PHE A 335 18.30 -10.42 25.91
N ARG A 336 18.76 -11.62 26.30
CA ARG A 336 18.84 -12.02 27.72
C ARG A 336 19.87 -11.25 28.56
N ARG A 337 20.84 -10.58 27.92
CA ARG A 337 21.86 -9.77 28.62
C ARG A 337 21.43 -8.32 28.77
N ASP A 338 20.88 -7.73 27.73
CA ASP A 338 20.44 -6.33 27.69
C ASP A 338 19.26 -6.18 26.74
N ALA A 339 18.06 -6.33 27.30
CA ALA A 339 16.83 -6.23 26.55
C ALA A 339 16.58 -4.79 26.03
N THR A 340 17.11 -3.78 26.74
CA THR A 340 16.92 -2.38 26.35
C THR A 340 17.79 -2.04 25.13
N ALA A 341 19.07 -2.42 25.17
CA ALA A 341 19.96 -2.24 24.02
C ALA A 341 19.50 -3.06 22.81
N TRP A 342 18.95 -4.26 23.03
CA TRP A 342 18.37 -5.08 21.97
C TRP A 342 17.18 -4.38 21.32
N LEU A 343 16.23 -3.87 22.11
CA LEU A 343 15.08 -3.14 21.63
C LEU A 343 15.49 -1.90 20.82
N GLN A 344 16.40 -1.09 21.38
CA GLN A 344 16.90 0.10 20.68
C GLN A 344 17.56 -0.25 19.35
N ALA A 345 18.39 -1.31 19.33
CA ALA A 345 19.05 -1.75 18.10
C ALA A 345 18.04 -2.33 17.10
N ALA A 346 17.13 -3.19 17.49
CA ALA A 346 16.13 -3.79 16.62
C ALA A 346 15.24 -2.73 15.95
N PHE A 347 14.86 -1.68 16.68
CA PHE A 347 13.97 -0.63 16.19
C PHE A 347 14.69 0.61 15.61
N SER A 348 16.02 0.63 15.63
CA SER A 348 16.80 1.73 15.03
C SER A 348 16.87 1.68 13.52
N THR A 349 16.54 0.54 12.89
CA THR A 349 16.54 0.40 11.43
C THR A 349 15.23 0.84 10.81
N ALA A 350 15.28 1.49 9.65
CA ALA A 350 14.08 1.95 8.95
C ALA A 350 13.18 0.80 8.44
N SER A 351 13.73 -0.41 8.25
CA SER A 351 13.01 -1.55 7.68
C SER A 351 12.04 -2.21 8.67
N LEU A 352 12.49 -2.56 9.87
CA LEU A 352 11.64 -3.25 10.84
C LEU A 352 10.42 -2.41 11.27
N PRO A 353 10.56 -1.13 11.63
CA PRO A 353 9.44 -0.28 11.91
C PRO A 353 8.44 -0.15 10.75
N GLY A 354 8.93 -0.14 9.51
CA GLY A 354 8.07 -0.11 8.31
C GLY A 354 7.24 -1.38 8.16
N ILE A 355 7.89 -2.55 8.28
CA ILE A 355 7.22 -3.86 8.23
C ILE A 355 6.14 -3.96 9.31
N LEU A 356 6.48 -3.63 10.55
CA LEU A 356 5.54 -3.69 11.67
C LEU A 356 4.37 -2.72 11.51
N SER A 357 4.62 -1.51 10.99
CA SER A 357 3.55 -0.55 10.66
C SER A 357 2.62 -1.07 9.59
N ASN A 358 3.16 -1.70 8.53
CA ASN A 358 2.35 -2.29 7.46
C ASN A 358 1.49 -3.46 7.96
N VAL A 359 2.06 -4.33 8.79
CA VAL A 359 1.32 -5.43 9.44
C VAL A 359 0.21 -4.87 10.33
N ALA A 360 0.53 -3.89 11.19
CA ALA A 360 -0.45 -3.25 12.06
C ALA A 360 -1.60 -2.61 11.28
N ASN A 361 -1.31 -1.91 10.18
CA ASN A 361 -2.33 -1.32 9.32
C ASN A 361 -3.23 -2.37 8.64
N LYS A 362 -2.66 -3.50 8.20
CA LYS A 362 -3.44 -4.59 7.58
C LYS A 362 -4.34 -5.27 8.60
N MET A 363 -3.83 -5.53 9.81
CA MET A 363 -4.61 -6.11 10.91
C MET A 363 -5.71 -5.14 11.41
N LEU A 364 -5.41 -3.85 11.47
CA LEU A 364 -6.38 -2.81 11.77
C LEU A 364 -7.55 -2.83 10.79
N LEU A 365 -7.24 -2.86 9.48
CA LEU A 365 -8.27 -2.92 8.44
C LEU A 365 -9.09 -4.21 8.49
N GLU A 366 -8.48 -5.33 8.82
CA GLU A 366 -9.20 -6.59 9.03
C GLU A 366 -10.16 -6.49 10.20
N GLY A 367 -9.73 -5.92 11.33
CA GLY A 367 -10.58 -5.64 12.48
C GLY A 367 -11.71 -4.67 12.13
N TYR A 368 -11.41 -3.60 11.44
CA TYR A 368 -12.37 -2.60 11.01
C TYR A 368 -13.50 -3.17 10.13
N ASN A 369 -13.14 -4.10 9.24
CA ASN A 369 -14.11 -4.74 8.35
C ASN A 369 -14.88 -5.91 9.00
N TYR A 370 -14.53 -6.28 10.23
CA TYR A 370 -15.18 -7.41 10.92
C TYR A 370 -16.53 -7.04 11.52
N ILE A 371 -16.73 -5.77 11.88
CA ILE A 371 -17.94 -5.26 12.52
C ILE A 371 -19.05 -5.04 11.48
N GLU A 372 -20.30 -5.18 11.92
CA GLU A 372 -21.49 -4.92 11.10
C GLU A 372 -21.46 -3.51 10.52
N ASP A 373 -21.56 -3.41 9.21
CA ASP A 373 -21.55 -2.16 8.45
C ASP A 373 -22.93 -1.73 7.94
N ALA A 374 -24.01 -2.28 8.49
CA ALA A 374 -25.40 -2.00 8.10
C ALA A 374 -25.71 -0.49 8.09
N TRP A 375 -25.07 0.27 8.97
CA TRP A 375 -25.19 1.73 9.02
C TRP A 375 -24.76 2.40 7.71
N ARG A 376 -23.75 1.89 6.99
CA ARG A 376 -23.27 2.48 5.72
C ARG A 376 -24.35 2.50 4.64
N ARG A 377 -25.33 1.61 4.73
CA ARG A 377 -26.42 1.52 3.75
C ARG A 377 -27.52 2.55 3.99
N ILE A 378 -27.62 3.10 5.21
CA ILE A 378 -28.69 4.02 5.59
C ILE A 378 -28.24 5.48 5.75
N VAL A 379 -26.91 5.73 5.74
CA VAL A 379 -26.35 7.07 5.89
C VAL A 379 -25.72 7.56 4.58
N LYS A 380 -25.64 8.87 4.42
CA LYS A 380 -24.80 9.49 3.40
C LYS A 380 -23.39 9.66 3.93
N ILE A 381 -22.42 9.14 3.18
CA ILE A 381 -21.01 9.36 3.48
C ILE A 381 -20.57 10.68 2.83
N ALA A 382 -19.94 11.56 3.60
CA ALA A 382 -19.48 12.86 3.17
C ALA A 382 -18.04 13.12 3.62
N SER A 383 -17.43 14.17 3.08
CA SER A 383 -16.11 14.64 3.49
C SER A 383 -16.20 16.04 4.05
N VAL A 384 -15.36 16.31 5.07
CA VAL A 384 -15.10 17.65 5.63
C VAL A 384 -13.59 17.88 5.65
N ASN A 385 -13.16 19.14 5.56
CA ASN A 385 -11.73 19.46 5.43
C ASN A 385 -11.12 20.00 6.73
N ASP A 386 -11.96 20.34 7.70
CA ASP A 386 -11.54 20.83 9.02
C ASP A 386 -12.55 20.40 10.10
N PHE A 387 -12.25 20.71 11.36
CA PHE A 387 -13.08 20.41 12.53
C PHE A 387 -14.12 21.48 12.86
N LYS A 388 -14.31 22.46 11.97
CA LYS A 388 -15.35 23.48 12.15
C LYS A 388 -16.70 22.92 11.74
N GLU A 389 -17.75 23.60 12.17
CA GLU A 389 -19.10 23.27 11.75
C GLU A 389 -19.31 23.68 10.28
N HIS A 390 -19.52 22.67 9.44
CA HIS A 390 -19.83 22.82 8.02
C HIS A 390 -21.34 22.90 7.83
N SER A 391 -21.79 23.89 7.06
CA SER A 391 -23.19 24.00 6.69
C SER A 391 -23.47 23.19 5.44
N ARG A 392 -24.44 22.28 5.53
CA ARG A 392 -25.01 21.59 4.38
C ARG A 392 -26.28 22.34 3.97
N TYR A 393 -26.30 22.82 2.75
CA TYR A 393 -27.44 23.55 2.22
C TYR A 393 -28.27 22.65 1.34
N ARG A 394 -29.55 22.65 1.55
CA ARG A 394 -30.51 22.06 0.64
C ARG A 394 -31.34 23.17 0.01
N MET A 395 -31.27 23.24 -1.31
CA MET A 395 -32.11 24.15 -2.06
C MET A 395 -33.55 23.61 -2.12
N THR A 396 -34.47 24.26 -1.45
CA THR A 396 -35.88 23.86 -1.40
C THR A 396 -36.77 24.80 -2.21
N GLY A 397 -36.19 25.74 -2.93
CA GLY A 397 -36.90 26.78 -3.67
C GLY A 397 -37.85 26.26 -4.77
N ALA A 398 -38.75 27.11 -5.18
CA ALA A 398 -39.69 26.86 -6.28
C ALA A 398 -39.02 27.09 -7.62
N PHE A 399 -38.28 26.06 -8.10
CA PHE A 399 -37.71 26.06 -9.49
C PHE A 399 -38.73 25.60 -10.53
N LYS A 400 -40.01 25.96 -10.39
CA LYS A 400 -41.01 25.67 -11.38
C LYS A 400 -40.88 26.65 -12.53
N PHE A 401 -40.67 26.14 -13.73
CA PHE A 401 -40.85 26.99 -14.92
C PHE A 401 -42.32 27.44 -15.02
N GLU A 402 -42.53 28.75 -15.04
CA GLU A 402 -43.84 29.33 -15.31
C GLU A 402 -43.96 29.61 -16.78
N GLN A 403 -45.18 29.58 -17.27
CA GLN A 403 -45.45 29.94 -18.66
C GLN A 403 -45.04 31.39 -18.89
N VAL A 404 -44.18 31.60 -19.86
CA VAL A 404 -43.79 32.96 -20.28
C VAL A 404 -44.94 33.60 -21.02
N GLY A 405 -45.35 34.79 -20.62
CA GLY A 405 -46.38 35.55 -21.31
C GLY A 405 -45.93 35.98 -22.69
N PRO A 406 -46.86 36.52 -23.55
CA PRO A 406 -46.52 37.01 -24.88
C PRO A 406 -45.53 38.19 -24.85
N ASP A 407 -45.34 38.81 -23.69
CA ASP A 407 -44.39 39.88 -23.40
C ASP A 407 -42.96 39.39 -23.17
N GLY A 408 -42.75 38.05 -23.05
CA GLY A 408 -41.43 37.45 -22.88
C GLY A 408 -40.82 37.60 -21.50
N GLU A 409 -41.55 38.08 -20.50
CA GLU A 409 -41.02 38.29 -19.12
C GLU A 409 -40.82 36.98 -18.39
N LEU A 410 -39.59 36.72 -17.93
CA LEU A 410 -39.22 35.61 -17.08
C LEU A 410 -39.30 36.01 -15.60
N LYS A 411 -40.06 35.26 -14.80
CA LYS A 411 -40.16 35.53 -13.36
C LYS A 411 -38.97 34.92 -12.62
N HIS A 412 -38.43 35.67 -11.67
CA HIS A 412 -37.39 35.19 -10.77
C HIS A 412 -37.92 34.10 -9.86
N GLY A 413 -37.18 32.95 -9.81
CA GLY A 413 -37.44 31.90 -8.86
C GLY A 413 -37.03 32.34 -7.44
N GLN A 414 -37.81 31.94 -6.43
CA GLN A 414 -37.42 32.10 -5.02
C GLN A 414 -36.54 30.93 -4.57
N LEU A 415 -35.41 31.23 -3.97
CA LEU A 415 -34.50 30.28 -3.40
C LEU A 415 -34.73 30.23 -1.88
N ASP A 416 -35.26 29.11 -1.39
CA ASP A 416 -35.32 28.82 0.04
C ASP A 416 -34.19 27.84 0.37
N GLU A 417 -33.44 28.09 1.44
CA GLU A 417 -32.32 27.29 1.90
C GLU A 417 -32.65 26.67 3.26
N GLN A 418 -32.55 25.35 3.37
CA GLN A 418 -32.48 24.65 4.63
C GLN A 418 -31.04 24.34 4.97
N LYS A 419 -30.63 24.76 6.16
CA LYS A 419 -29.26 24.59 6.65
C LYS A 419 -29.21 23.45 7.66
N PHE A 420 -28.32 22.50 7.43
CA PHE A 420 -27.99 21.41 8.34
C PHE A 420 -26.52 21.53 8.76
N GLY A 421 -26.21 21.31 10.04
CA GLY A 421 -24.86 21.33 10.56
C GLY A 421 -24.16 19.98 10.35
N GLN A 422 -22.84 19.99 10.11
CA GLN A 422 -22.01 18.81 10.12
C GLN A 422 -20.64 19.16 10.68
N LYS A 423 -20.12 18.34 11.59
CA LYS A 423 -18.82 18.55 12.24
C LYS A 423 -18.15 17.21 12.47
N ALA A 424 -16.85 17.09 12.19
CA ALA A 424 -16.05 15.94 12.58
C ALA A 424 -15.33 16.22 13.92
N ASP A 425 -15.13 15.16 14.69
CA ASP A 425 -14.33 15.17 15.91
C ASP A 425 -13.37 13.95 15.87
N THR A 426 -12.23 14.07 16.56
CA THR A 426 -11.23 12.98 16.62
C THR A 426 -11.61 11.99 17.70
N HIS A 427 -11.64 10.73 17.33
CA HIS A 427 -11.80 9.58 18.22
C HIS A 427 -10.53 8.75 18.20
N GLY A 428 -9.97 8.39 19.34
CA GLY A 428 -8.72 7.65 19.35
C GLY A 428 -8.50 6.87 20.64
N ILE A 429 -7.63 5.88 20.52
CA ILE A 429 -7.17 5.04 21.62
C ILE A 429 -5.66 4.85 21.54
N MET A 430 -5.04 4.72 22.70
CA MET A 430 -3.60 4.46 22.82
C MET A 430 -3.36 3.17 23.56
N PHE A 431 -2.37 2.40 23.14
CA PHE A 431 -1.93 1.17 23.82
C PHE A 431 -0.42 1.01 23.71
N ALA A 432 0.15 0.21 24.61
CA ALA A 432 1.56 -0.06 24.66
C ALA A 432 1.84 -1.56 24.50
N LEU A 433 2.78 -1.90 23.62
CA LEU A 433 3.39 -3.22 23.60
C LEU A 433 4.43 -3.25 24.72
N THR A 434 4.13 -3.94 25.82
CA THR A 434 4.98 -3.93 27.00
C THR A 434 6.23 -4.79 26.82
N ARG A 435 7.28 -4.47 27.59
CA ARG A 435 8.48 -5.30 27.66
C ARG A 435 8.18 -6.77 27.99
N GLN A 436 7.16 -7.04 28.83
CA GLN A 436 6.76 -8.41 29.16
C GLN A 436 6.23 -9.18 27.95
N MET A 437 5.40 -8.56 27.12
CA MET A 437 4.88 -9.16 25.88
C MET A 437 6.01 -9.53 24.92
N ILE A 438 7.01 -8.66 24.78
CA ILE A 438 8.19 -8.92 23.93
C ILE A 438 9.05 -10.04 24.52
N ILE A 439 9.22 -10.08 25.84
CA ILE A 439 9.99 -11.14 26.53
C ILE A 439 9.31 -12.50 26.42
N ASN A 440 7.98 -12.52 26.48
CA ASN A 440 7.19 -13.74 26.34
C ASN A 440 7.13 -14.24 24.89
N ASP A 441 7.74 -13.49 23.97
CA ASP A 441 7.82 -13.83 22.54
C ASP A 441 6.44 -14.00 21.89
N ASP A 442 5.48 -13.14 22.26
CA ASP A 442 4.09 -13.23 21.87
C ASP A 442 3.85 -12.42 20.57
N MET A 443 4.04 -13.06 19.42
CA MET A 443 3.72 -12.48 18.12
C MET A 443 2.21 -12.22 17.98
N GLY A 444 1.37 -13.07 18.59
CA GLY A 444 -0.09 -12.92 18.56
C GLY A 444 -0.54 -11.61 19.21
N ALA A 445 0.03 -11.24 20.36
CA ALA A 445 -0.31 -9.98 21.03
C ALA A 445 0.00 -8.76 20.15
N PHE A 446 1.08 -8.80 19.37
CA PHE A 446 1.45 -7.72 18.47
C PHE A 446 0.42 -7.53 17.34
N THR A 447 -0.14 -8.61 16.81
CA THR A 447 -1.08 -8.57 15.68
C THR A 447 -2.54 -8.37 16.13
N ASP A 448 -2.91 -8.91 17.30
CA ASP A 448 -4.28 -8.81 17.82
C ASP A 448 -4.64 -7.40 18.30
N ILE A 449 -3.68 -6.65 18.85
CA ILE A 449 -3.96 -5.30 19.35
C ILE A 449 -4.39 -4.33 18.23
N PRO A 450 -3.69 -4.20 17.09
CA PRO A 450 -4.18 -3.38 15.97
C PRO A 450 -5.54 -3.83 15.45
N ARG A 451 -5.80 -5.14 15.43
CA ARG A 451 -7.09 -5.69 15.03
C ARG A 451 -8.21 -5.24 15.97
N GLN A 452 -8.00 -5.30 17.30
CA GLN A 452 -8.96 -4.81 18.28
C GLN A 452 -9.20 -3.30 18.16
N ILE A 453 -8.17 -2.52 17.86
CA ILE A 453 -8.32 -1.07 17.59
C ILE A 453 -9.17 -0.85 16.35
N GLY A 454 -8.96 -1.64 15.30
CA GLY A 454 -9.79 -1.58 14.10
C GLY A 454 -11.26 -1.87 14.41
N MET A 455 -11.52 -2.90 15.20
CA MET A 455 -12.88 -3.24 15.68
C MET A 455 -13.46 -2.08 16.50
N GLY A 456 -12.72 -1.56 17.47
CA GLY A 456 -13.18 -0.43 18.31
C GLY A 456 -13.46 0.84 17.51
N ALA A 457 -12.70 1.11 16.45
CA ALA A 457 -12.98 2.24 15.55
C ALA A 457 -14.29 2.05 14.77
N ALA A 458 -14.55 0.82 14.28
CA ALA A 458 -15.80 0.48 13.60
C ALA A 458 -17.00 0.54 14.56
N GLU A 459 -16.84 0.03 15.77
CA GLU A 459 -17.84 0.13 16.84
C GLU A 459 -18.14 1.58 17.20
N ALA A 460 -17.13 2.43 17.35
CA ALA A 460 -17.32 3.83 17.67
C ALA A 460 -18.20 4.58 16.64
N ILE A 461 -17.99 4.29 15.34
CA ILE A 461 -18.84 4.87 14.29
C ILE A 461 -20.25 4.31 14.37
N ALA A 462 -20.40 2.97 14.49
CA ALA A 462 -21.70 2.32 14.59
C ALA A 462 -22.47 2.82 15.81
N ASP A 463 -21.83 2.91 16.97
CA ASP A 463 -22.43 3.42 18.21
C ASP A 463 -22.89 4.86 18.06
N ALA A 464 -22.09 5.71 17.43
CA ALA A 464 -22.46 7.12 17.18
C ALA A 464 -23.69 7.21 16.25
N VAL A 465 -23.73 6.44 15.17
CA VAL A 465 -24.85 6.43 14.22
C VAL A 465 -26.12 5.90 14.89
N TRP A 466 -26.05 4.75 15.55
CA TRP A 466 -27.23 4.12 16.15
C TRP A 466 -27.71 4.86 17.39
N SER A 467 -26.81 5.43 18.19
CA SER A 467 -27.18 6.29 19.32
C SER A 467 -27.95 7.53 18.85
N LEU A 468 -27.45 8.19 17.80
CA LEU A 468 -28.15 9.34 17.20
C LEU A 468 -29.51 8.92 16.63
N TRP A 469 -29.56 7.82 15.85
CA TRP A 469 -30.81 7.35 15.24
C TRP A 469 -31.89 7.01 16.25
N LEU A 470 -31.53 6.31 17.31
CA LEU A 470 -32.46 5.83 18.33
C LEU A 470 -32.85 6.88 19.32
N SER A 471 -31.98 7.86 19.58
CA SER A 471 -32.27 8.97 20.52
C SER A 471 -33.38 9.91 20.05
N ASN A 472 -33.75 9.86 18.76
CA ASN A 472 -34.76 10.70 18.15
C ASN A 472 -34.52 12.19 18.44
N PRO A 473 -33.42 12.80 17.98
CA PRO A 473 -32.98 14.12 18.39
C PRO A 473 -33.99 15.21 18.02
N VAL A 474 -34.07 16.24 18.86
CA VAL A 474 -34.90 17.42 18.60
C VAL A 474 -34.27 18.22 17.45
N GLN A 475 -35.08 18.57 16.47
CA GLN A 475 -34.67 19.34 15.30
C GLN A 475 -34.71 20.86 15.56
N SER A 476 -34.20 21.65 14.62
CA SER A 476 -34.16 23.11 14.70
C SER A 476 -35.53 23.79 14.85
N ASP A 477 -36.61 23.10 14.50
CA ASP A 477 -38.00 23.55 14.68
C ASP A 477 -38.59 23.21 16.06
N GLY A 478 -37.79 22.62 16.95
CA GLY A 478 -38.18 22.23 18.30
C GLY A 478 -38.99 20.94 18.40
N LYS A 479 -39.06 20.15 17.33
CA LYS A 479 -39.74 18.88 17.28
C LYS A 479 -38.77 17.74 17.17
N ASP A 480 -39.16 16.55 17.62
CA ASP A 480 -38.37 15.33 17.47
C ASP A 480 -38.25 14.95 15.99
N PHE A 481 -37.13 14.35 15.62
CA PHE A 481 -36.86 13.91 14.24
C PHE A 481 -38.00 13.02 13.71
N PHE A 482 -38.40 12.00 14.47
CA PHE A 482 -39.62 11.22 14.22
C PHE A 482 -40.76 11.75 15.06
N SER A 483 -41.71 12.43 14.46
CA SER A 483 -42.86 12.98 15.13
C SER A 483 -44.10 12.94 14.23
N THR A 484 -45.26 12.94 14.84
CA THR A 484 -46.54 13.05 14.12
C THR A 484 -46.68 14.40 13.40
N ASP A 485 -46.05 15.44 13.94
CA ASP A 485 -46.02 16.78 13.33
C ASP A 485 -45.20 16.79 12.01
N HIS A 486 -44.12 16.01 11.96
CA HIS A 486 -43.33 15.81 10.75
C HIS A 486 -43.99 14.83 9.78
N LYS A 487 -45.09 14.19 10.17
CA LYS A 487 -45.79 13.15 9.36
C LYS A 487 -44.87 12.00 8.94
N ASN A 488 -43.92 11.67 9.79
CA ASN A 488 -42.94 10.61 9.56
C ASN A 488 -42.89 9.58 10.71
N TYR A 489 -43.88 9.61 11.59
CA TYR A 489 -44.02 8.70 12.72
C TYR A 489 -45.47 8.23 12.87
N ALA A 490 -45.65 6.93 13.06
CA ALA A 490 -46.93 6.31 13.38
C ALA A 490 -46.80 5.30 14.53
N GLU A 491 -47.85 5.20 15.33
CA GLU A 491 -47.97 4.26 16.45
C GLU A 491 -49.37 3.57 16.43
N GLY A 492 -49.48 2.49 17.16
CA GLY A 492 -50.69 1.68 17.25
C GLY A 492 -50.60 0.35 16.50
N ALA A 493 -51.69 -0.47 16.60
CA ALA A 493 -51.70 -1.83 16.09
C ALA A 493 -51.51 -1.92 14.57
N ASP A 494 -51.87 -0.91 13.82
CA ASP A 494 -51.76 -0.87 12.35
C ASP A 494 -50.32 -0.62 11.89
N THR A 495 -49.39 -0.41 12.82
CA THR A 495 -47.96 -0.16 12.52
C THR A 495 -47.12 -1.44 12.52
N ALA A 496 -47.69 -2.60 12.80
CA ALA A 496 -47.02 -3.87 12.71
C ALA A 496 -46.45 -4.10 11.29
N LEU A 497 -45.34 -4.83 11.15
CA LEU A 497 -44.73 -5.11 9.86
C LEU A 497 -45.55 -6.18 9.12
N THR A 498 -46.59 -5.73 8.45
CA THR A 498 -47.51 -6.48 7.59
C THR A 498 -47.63 -5.81 6.23
N VAL A 499 -48.40 -6.40 5.30
CA VAL A 499 -48.68 -5.74 4.01
C VAL A 499 -49.38 -4.41 4.20
N ASP A 500 -50.36 -4.33 5.11
CA ASP A 500 -51.12 -3.11 5.39
C ASP A 500 -50.26 -2.06 6.10
N GLY A 501 -49.48 -2.47 7.12
CA GLY A 501 -48.54 -1.57 7.79
C GLY A 501 -47.50 -1.01 6.86
N LEU A 502 -46.96 -1.84 5.94
CA LEU A 502 -45.98 -1.39 4.95
C LEU A 502 -46.62 -0.44 3.91
N THR A 503 -47.88 -0.68 3.52
CA THR A 503 -48.64 0.21 2.66
C THR A 503 -48.90 1.55 3.34
N ALA A 504 -49.28 1.53 4.61
CA ALA A 504 -49.49 2.77 5.40
C ALA A 504 -48.20 3.61 5.51
N ALA A 505 -47.06 2.94 5.74
CA ALA A 505 -45.75 3.58 5.78
C ALA A 505 -45.33 4.16 4.43
N GLU A 506 -45.60 3.44 3.31
CA GLU A 506 -45.31 3.92 1.96
C GLU A 506 -46.16 5.15 1.61
N VAL A 507 -47.43 5.16 1.98
CA VAL A 507 -48.30 6.32 1.81
C VAL A 507 -47.79 7.51 2.63
N MET A 508 -47.52 7.30 3.92
CA MET A 508 -46.99 8.33 4.83
C MET A 508 -45.66 8.92 4.29
N PHE A 509 -44.79 8.08 3.74
CA PHE A 509 -43.55 8.50 3.13
C PHE A 509 -43.79 9.29 1.82
N GLY A 510 -44.71 8.82 0.98
CA GLY A 510 -45.05 9.44 -0.31
C GLY A 510 -45.75 10.80 -0.19
N GLU A 511 -46.47 11.01 0.92
CA GLU A 511 -47.17 12.27 1.21
C GLU A 511 -46.26 13.36 1.80
N GLN A 512 -44.97 13.07 1.98
CA GLN A 512 -44.03 14.09 2.47
C GLN A 512 -43.95 15.30 1.51
N THR A 513 -43.93 16.49 2.09
CA THR A 513 -43.93 17.72 1.34
C THR A 513 -42.67 18.55 1.57
N LYS A 514 -42.33 19.33 0.58
CA LYS A 514 -41.31 20.39 0.68
C LYS A 514 -41.86 21.52 1.59
N PRO A 515 -40.99 22.41 2.12
CA PRO A 515 -41.42 23.55 2.93
C PRO A 515 -42.47 24.43 2.24
N ASN A 516 -42.46 24.49 0.92
CA ASN A 516 -43.43 25.23 0.10
C ASN A 516 -44.76 24.48 -0.11
N GLY A 517 -45.01 23.36 0.60
CA GLY A 517 -46.23 22.55 0.51
C GLY A 517 -46.37 21.65 -0.71
N ARG A 518 -45.37 21.66 -1.62
CA ARG A 518 -45.39 20.78 -2.79
C ARG A 518 -44.91 19.38 -2.43
N PRO A 519 -45.39 18.33 -3.15
CA PRO A 519 -44.92 16.99 -2.95
C PRO A 519 -43.41 16.88 -3.06
N LEU A 520 -42.79 16.08 -2.17
CA LEU A 520 -41.35 15.82 -2.19
C LEU A 520 -40.95 14.97 -3.40
N GLY A 521 -41.76 13.97 -3.73
CA GLY A 521 -41.61 13.12 -4.91
C GLY A 521 -40.40 12.18 -4.88
N ILE A 522 -39.86 11.87 -3.70
CA ILE A 522 -38.76 10.92 -3.52
C ILE A 522 -39.35 9.63 -2.91
N PRO A 523 -39.24 8.46 -3.58
CA PRO A 523 -39.73 7.20 -3.03
C PRO A 523 -38.81 6.67 -1.94
N ALA A 524 -39.37 5.88 -1.02
CA ALA A 524 -38.61 5.03 -0.12
C ALA A 524 -37.88 3.94 -0.92
N SER A 525 -36.71 3.53 -0.48
CA SER A 525 -35.88 2.50 -1.12
C SER A 525 -35.36 1.45 -0.14
N ILE A 526 -35.29 1.76 1.15
CA ILE A 526 -34.70 0.90 2.16
C ILE A 526 -35.72 0.61 3.26
N LEU A 527 -35.87 -0.68 3.60
CA LEU A 527 -36.62 -1.15 4.75
C LEU A 527 -35.65 -1.58 5.85
N LEU A 528 -35.51 -0.73 6.87
CA LEU A 528 -34.64 -0.97 8.01
C LEU A 528 -35.41 -1.61 9.16
N VAL A 529 -34.92 -2.77 9.63
CA VAL A 529 -35.62 -3.59 10.61
C VAL A 529 -34.68 -4.12 11.70
N PRO A 530 -35.16 -4.32 12.94
CA PRO A 530 -34.42 -5.05 13.95
C PRO A 530 -34.30 -6.54 13.57
N THR A 531 -33.37 -7.24 14.22
CA THR A 531 -33.08 -8.66 13.91
C THR A 531 -34.32 -9.55 14.01
N ALA A 532 -35.23 -9.28 14.95
CA ALA A 532 -36.46 -10.03 15.12
C ALA A 532 -37.38 -9.96 13.89
N LEU A 533 -37.36 -8.87 13.16
CA LEU A 533 -38.17 -8.65 11.97
C LEU A 533 -37.43 -8.94 10.65
N LYS A 534 -36.19 -9.40 10.70
CA LYS A 534 -35.38 -9.68 9.50
C LYS A 534 -36.03 -10.74 8.58
N VAL A 535 -36.51 -11.83 9.16
CA VAL A 535 -37.13 -12.92 8.39
C VAL A 535 -38.49 -12.50 7.84
N PRO A 536 -39.42 -11.92 8.65
CA PRO A 536 -40.68 -11.38 8.13
C PRO A 536 -40.47 -10.34 7.01
N ALA A 537 -39.50 -9.40 7.17
CA ALA A 537 -39.18 -8.40 6.16
C ALA A 537 -38.72 -9.03 4.84
N LYS A 538 -37.81 -10.02 4.91
CA LYS A 538 -37.36 -10.74 3.72
C LYS A 538 -38.51 -11.49 3.05
N LEU A 539 -39.40 -12.14 3.85
CA LEU A 539 -40.55 -12.84 3.32
C LEU A 539 -41.48 -11.88 2.57
N LEU A 540 -41.76 -10.71 3.16
CA LEU A 540 -42.57 -9.68 2.50
C LEU A 540 -41.95 -9.18 1.18
N MET A 541 -40.63 -9.15 1.07
CA MET A 541 -39.94 -8.68 -0.16
C MET A 541 -39.78 -9.79 -1.23
N THR A 542 -39.87 -11.08 -0.87
CA THR A 542 -39.60 -12.18 -1.80
C THR A 542 -40.83 -12.99 -2.18
N SER A 543 -41.85 -13.07 -1.30
CA SER A 543 -43.02 -13.90 -1.55
C SER A 543 -44.02 -13.25 -2.49
N MET A 544 -44.33 -13.88 -3.59
CA MET A 544 -45.35 -13.39 -4.55
C MET A 544 -46.78 -13.45 -3.99
N GLN A 545 -47.05 -14.41 -3.11
CA GLN A 545 -48.37 -14.62 -2.49
C GLN A 545 -48.20 -14.73 -0.97
N LEU A 546 -49.07 -14.07 -0.26
CA LEU A 546 -49.16 -14.13 1.20
C LEU A 546 -50.53 -14.74 1.59
N ASN A 547 -50.50 -15.66 2.54
CA ASN A 547 -51.73 -16.19 3.13
C ASN A 547 -52.10 -15.32 4.33
N GLU A 548 -53.03 -14.41 4.16
CA GLU A 548 -53.60 -13.64 5.25
C GLU A 548 -54.75 -14.40 5.88
N THR A 549 -54.75 -14.51 7.22
CA THR A 549 -55.86 -15.09 7.96
C THR A 549 -56.83 -13.97 8.29
N THR A 550 -57.96 -13.94 7.61
CA THR A 550 -59.03 -12.99 7.95
C THR A 550 -59.67 -13.37 9.28
N THR A 551 -60.34 -12.41 9.93
CA THR A 551 -61.12 -12.59 11.19
C THR A 551 -62.12 -13.77 11.17
N ALA A 552 -62.41 -14.32 10.00
CA ALA A 552 -63.28 -15.50 9.78
C ALA A 552 -62.52 -16.81 9.60
N ASN A 553 -61.24 -16.91 9.94
CA ASN A 553 -60.36 -18.07 9.84
C ASN A 553 -60.30 -18.73 8.43
N LYS A 554 -60.51 -17.94 7.39
CA LYS A 554 -60.37 -18.39 6.00
C LYS A 554 -59.09 -17.78 5.43
N GLY A 555 -58.08 -18.61 5.14
CA GLY A 555 -56.90 -18.21 4.42
C GLY A 555 -57.28 -17.67 3.03
N LYS A 556 -57.03 -16.44 2.74
CA LYS A 556 -57.21 -15.83 1.42
C LYS A 556 -55.82 -15.58 0.83
N PRO A 557 -55.42 -16.30 -0.19
CA PRO A 557 -54.18 -15.96 -0.90
C PRO A 557 -54.39 -14.62 -1.58
N SER A 558 -53.57 -13.62 -1.20
CA SER A 558 -53.54 -12.35 -1.86
C SER A 558 -52.17 -12.12 -2.53
N ALA A 559 -52.16 -11.47 -3.69
CA ALA A 559 -50.92 -11.08 -4.33
C ALA A 559 -50.21 -10.05 -3.45
N ASN A 560 -48.93 -10.22 -3.26
CA ASN A 560 -48.13 -9.29 -2.50
C ASN A 560 -47.70 -8.06 -3.37
N PRO A 561 -48.17 -6.86 -3.06
CA PRO A 561 -47.86 -5.66 -3.85
C PRO A 561 -46.44 -5.11 -3.60
N HIS A 562 -45.74 -5.62 -2.58
CA HIS A 562 -44.44 -5.08 -2.13
C HIS A 562 -43.23 -5.89 -2.57
N VAL A 563 -43.44 -6.94 -3.39
CA VAL A 563 -42.32 -7.80 -3.86
C VAL A 563 -41.23 -6.95 -4.53
N GLY A 564 -40.01 -7.04 -3.99
CA GLY A 564 -38.85 -6.40 -4.56
C GLY A 564 -38.81 -4.85 -4.51
N LYS A 565 -39.74 -4.20 -3.79
CA LYS A 565 -39.80 -2.74 -3.73
C LYS A 565 -38.68 -2.12 -2.89
N PHE A 566 -38.34 -2.76 -1.76
CA PHE A 566 -37.41 -2.20 -0.78
C PHE A 566 -36.24 -3.14 -0.55
N ASP A 567 -35.07 -2.53 -0.32
CA ASP A 567 -33.87 -3.25 0.08
C ASP A 567 -33.88 -3.44 1.61
N VAL A 568 -33.89 -4.70 2.06
CA VAL A 568 -33.98 -5.02 3.49
C VAL A 568 -32.63 -4.89 4.15
N VAL A 569 -32.52 -3.96 5.08
CA VAL A 569 -31.36 -3.80 5.96
C VAL A 569 -31.77 -4.17 7.38
N SER A 570 -30.98 -5.03 8.03
CA SER A 570 -31.23 -5.40 9.42
C SER A 570 -30.02 -5.08 10.28
N SER A 571 -30.26 -4.54 11.48
CA SER A 571 -29.19 -4.28 12.45
C SER A 571 -29.55 -4.84 13.83
N VAL A 572 -28.52 -5.33 14.52
CA VAL A 572 -28.62 -5.80 15.90
C VAL A 572 -28.79 -4.65 16.89
N TYR A 573 -28.31 -3.47 16.54
CA TYR A 573 -28.37 -2.27 17.39
C TYR A 573 -29.78 -1.79 17.65
N LEU A 574 -30.70 -1.97 16.70
CA LEU A 574 -32.09 -1.48 16.83
C LEU A 574 -32.85 -2.08 18.00
N ALA A 575 -32.51 -3.31 18.40
CA ALA A 575 -33.15 -4.03 19.50
C ALA A 575 -32.29 -4.07 20.78
N ASN A 576 -31.08 -3.47 20.77
CA ASN A 576 -30.18 -3.51 21.91
C ASN A 576 -30.59 -2.49 22.97
N THR A 577 -30.96 -2.97 24.15
CA THR A 577 -31.45 -2.14 25.27
C THR A 577 -30.41 -1.19 25.86
N SER A 578 -29.13 -1.34 25.50
CA SER A 578 -28.10 -0.36 25.90
C SER A 578 -28.27 0.98 25.19
N PHE A 579 -29.01 1.03 24.09
CA PHE A 579 -29.31 2.28 23.37
C PHE A 579 -30.72 2.80 23.74
N THR A 580 -30.79 4.03 24.14
CA THR A 580 -32.07 4.68 24.45
C THR A 580 -32.96 4.73 23.22
N GLY A 581 -34.21 4.28 23.31
CA GLY A 581 -35.13 4.24 22.18
C GLY A 581 -35.09 2.96 21.34
N ALA A 582 -34.26 1.96 21.73
CA ALA A 582 -34.22 0.66 21.09
C ALA A 582 -35.58 -0.08 21.17
N SER A 583 -35.94 -0.77 20.11
CA SER A 583 -37.18 -1.56 20.02
C SER A 583 -36.97 -2.77 19.09
N SER A 584 -37.43 -3.94 19.55
CA SER A 584 -37.47 -5.15 18.74
C SER A 584 -38.62 -5.19 17.72
N LYS A 585 -39.54 -4.20 17.81
CA LYS A 585 -40.78 -4.14 16.99
C LYS A 585 -40.77 -2.97 16.02
N ALA A 586 -40.12 -1.83 16.39
CA ALA A 586 -40.06 -0.66 15.53
C ALA A 586 -39.24 -0.93 14.25
N TRP A 587 -39.74 -0.41 13.15
CA TRP A 587 -39.08 -0.52 11.84
C TRP A 587 -39.22 0.80 11.07
N TYR A 588 -38.40 0.96 10.02
CA TYR A 588 -38.27 2.23 9.34
C TYR A 588 -38.25 2.04 7.83
N LEU A 589 -38.83 3.03 7.11
CA LEU A 589 -38.62 3.20 5.69
C LEU A 589 -37.71 4.40 5.47
N LEU A 590 -36.70 4.26 4.60
CA LEU A 590 -35.77 5.34 4.26
C LEU A 590 -35.71 5.55 2.74
N ALA A 591 -35.46 6.80 2.36
CA ALA A 591 -35.03 7.12 1.00
C ALA A 591 -33.62 6.59 0.71
N ASP A 592 -33.22 6.60 -0.56
CA ASP A 592 -31.81 6.49 -0.92
C ASP A 592 -31.00 7.63 -0.25
N PRO A 593 -30.01 7.31 0.59
CA PRO A 593 -29.22 8.32 1.33
C PRO A 593 -28.53 9.33 0.42
N ASN A 594 -28.23 8.97 -0.83
CA ASN A 594 -27.61 9.87 -1.80
C ASN A 594 -28.60 10.92 -2.34
N ARG A 595 -29.90 10.61 -2.33
CA ARG A 595 -30.97 11.53 -2.77
C ARG A 595 -31.50 12.38 -1.63
N LEU A 596 -31.76 11.76 -0.49
CA LEU A 596 -32.37 12.42 0.66
C LEU A 596 -31.81 11.79 1.96
N PRO A 597 -30.65 12.25 2.43
CA PRO A 597 -30.05 11.71 3.63
C PRO A 597 -30.87 12.05 4.86
N ALA A 598 -31.21 11.05 5.66
CA ALA A 598 -31.74 11.20 7.00
C ALA A 598 -30.62 11.45 8.02
N ILE A 599 -29.48 10.76 7.82
CA ILE A 599 -28.25 10.93 8.59
C ILE A 599 -27.07 11.10 7.61
N GLU A 600 -26.09 11.89 7.98
CA GLU A 600 -24.82 12.04 7.28
C GLU A 600 -23.68 11.67 8.24
N VAL A 601 -22.76 10.82 7.76
CA VAL A 601 -21.47 10.55 8.40
C VAL A 601 -20.40 11.24 7.59
N ALA A 602 -19.69 12.18 8.19
CA ALA A 602 -18.62 12.90 7.52
C ALA A 602 -17.27 12.47 8.06
N PHE A 603 -16.32 12.22 7.17
CA PHE A 603 -14.94 11.90 7.48
C PHE A 603 -14.02 13.06 7.12
N LEU A 604 -13.00 13.30 7.95
CA LEU A 604 -12.00 14.33 7.65
C LEU A 604 -11.20 13.95 6.40
N ASN A 605 -11.15 14.85 5.43
CA ASN A 605 -10.51 14.64 4.13
C ASN A 605 -10.98 13.37 3.38
N GLY A 606 -12.14 12.84 3.73
CA GLY A 606 -12.69 11.62 3.13
C GLY A 606 -11.99 10.32 3.55
N ILE A 607 -11.18 10.33 4.61
CA ILE A 607 -10.48 9.14 5.12
C ILE A 607 -11.43 8.37 6.03
N ASP A 608 -12.05 7.32 5.49
CA ASP A 608 -13.08 6.50 6.16
C ASP A 608 -12.52 5.29 6.93
N ARG A 609 -11.23 5.29 7.21
CA ARG A 609 -10.54 4.20 7.94
C ARG A 609 -9.65 4.77 9.02
N PRO A 610 -9.47 4.02 10.12
CA PRO A 610 -8.60 4.45 11.19
C PRO A 610 -7.14 4.48 10.76
N THR A 611 -6.38 5.37 11.35
CA THR A 611 -4.93 5.51 11.18
C THR A 611 -4.25 5.00 12.44
N VAL A 612 -3.18 4.20 12.29
CA VAL A 612 -2.30 3.80 13.40
C VAL A 612 -0.97 4.50 13.25
N GLU A 613 -0.55 5.14 14.30
CA GLU A 613 0.77 5.71 14.43
C GLU A 613 1.51 5.06 15.60
N LYS A 614 2.82 4.94 15.46
CA LYS A 614 3.70 4.49 16.53
C LYS A 614 4.57 5.63 17.00
N THR A 615 4.94 5.62 18.25
CA THR A 615 6.01 6.46 18.77
C THR A 615 7.17 5.60 19.23
N ASP A 616 8.38 6.14 19.14
CA ASP A 616 9.55 5.49 19.71
C ASP A 616 9.39 5.39 21.24
N ALA A 617 10.07 4.39 21.83
CA ALA A 617 9.96 4.12 23.25
C ALA A 617 10.26 5.38 24.08
N ASP A 618 9.28 5.86 24.81
CA ASP A 618 9.49 6.92 25.79
C ASP A 618 10.37 6.38 26.93
N PHE A 619 11.26 7.24 27.43
CA PHE A 619 12.13 6.90 28.56
C PHE A 619 11.37 6.41 29.80
N ASN A 620 10.12 6.86 29.96
CA ASN A 620 9.25 6.49 31.08
C ASN A 620 8.50 5.18 30.89
N THR A 621 8.45 4.64 29.68
CA THR A 621 7.71 3.40 29.36
C THR A 621 8.65 2.38 28.71
N LEU A 622 8.80 1.23 29.37
CA LEU A 622 9.53 0.09 28.81
C LEU A 622 8.66 -0.64 27.77
N GLY A 623 8.53 -0.05 26.58
CA GLY A 623 7.70 -0.64 25.52
C GLY A 623 7.50 0.31 24.34
N ILE A 624 6.83 -0.18 23.29
CA ILE A 624 6.47 0.60 22.10
C ILE A 624 5.03 1.03 22.26
N GLN A 625 4.77 2.32 22.06
CA GLN A 625 3.42 2.86 22.10
C GLN A 625 2.84 2.98 20.69
N PHE A 626 1.58 2.60 20.57
CA PHE A 626 0.78 2.78 19.38
C PHE A 626 -0.44 3.62 19.73
N ARG A 627 -0.83 4.48 18.81
CA ARG A 627 -2.12 5.17 18.87
C ARG A 627 -2.90 4.90 17.60
N GLY A 628 -4.18 4.57 17.78
CA GLY A 628 -5.13 4.51 16.70
C GLY A 628 -6.11 5.67 16.82
N TYR A 629 -6.43 6.32 15.71
CA TYR A 629 -7.44 7.38 15.70
C TYR A 629 -8.20 7.40 14.37
N ILE A 630 -9.40 7.95 14.43
CA ILE A 630 -10.25 8.19 13.27
C ILE A 630 -11.01 9.49 13.49
N ASP A 631 -11.13 10.29 12.44
CA ASP A 631 -11.80 11.58 12.47
C ASP A 631 -13.13 11.49 11.74
N PHE A 632 -14.23 11.48 12.47
CA PHE A 632 -15.55 11.42 11.89
C PHE A 632 -16.58 12.22 12.69
N GLY A 633 -17.71 12.48 12.08
CA GLY A 633 -18.85 13.08 12.74
C GLY A 633 -20.16 12.56 12.17
N VAL A 634 -21.13 12.39 13.05
CA VAL A 634 -22.47 11.89 12.70
C VAL A 634 -23.49 12.97 13.06
N ARG A 635 -24.30 13.34 12.07
CA ARG A 635 -25.38 14.34 12.29
C ARG A 635 -26.64 13.94 11.53
N GLU A 636 -27.75 14.24 12.16
CA GLU A 636 -29.05 14.19 11.52
C GLU A 636 -29.13 15.26 10.41
N GLN A 637 -29.87 14.91 9.37
CA GLN A 637 -30.13 15.78 8.23
C GLN A 637 -31.64 15.97 8.05
N ASP A 638 -32.18 15.59 6.90
CA ASP A 638 -33.60 15.85 6.60
C ASP A 638 -34.49 14.72 7.13
N PHE A 639 -35.37 15.06 8.07
CA PHE A 639 -36.34 14.12 8.65
C PHE A 639 -37.30 13.50 7.62
N ARG A 640 -37.52 14.17 6.47
CA ARG A 640 -38.36 13.63 5.35
C ARG A 640 -37.75 12.43 4.69
N GLY A 641 -36.43 12.19 4.90
CA GLY A 641 -35.71 11.03 4.37
C GLY A 641 -36.04 9.73 5.06
N ALA A 642 -36.78 9.75 6.16
CA ALA A 642 -37.11 8.54 6.92
C ALA A 642 -38.51 8.61 7.55
N ALA A 643 -39.15 7.45 7.64
CA ALA A 643 -40.39 7.26 8.36
C ALA A 643 -40.25 6.10 9.37
N LYS A 644 -40.77 6.27 10.57
CA LYS A 644 -40.73 5.30 11.68
C LYS A 644 -42.10 4.74 11.96
N MET A 645 -42.21 3.41 11.98
CA MET A 645 -43.38 2.69 12.45
C MET A 645 -43.06 2.04 13.80
N LYS A 646 -43.85 2.30 14.83
CA LYS A 646 -43.59 1.80 16.19
C LYS A 646 -43.67 0.26 16.29
N GLY A 647 -44.43 -0.37 15.41
CA GLY A 647 -44.52 -1.82 15.31
C GLY A 647 -45.29 -2.47 16.46
N GLU A 648 -46.17 -1.74 17.09
CA GLU A 648 -47.05 -2.31 18.12
C GLU A 648 -48.07 -3.25 17.49
N SER A 649 -48.21 -4.45 18.08
CA SER A 649 -49.23 -5.44 17.70
C SER A 649 -50.36 -5.44 18.70
#